data_252063bd3e75144ebc70a21e53036d0a
#
_entry.id   252063bd3e75144ebc70a21e53036d0a
#
_cell.length_a   1.000
_cell.length_b   1.000
_cell.length_c   1.000
_cell.angle_alpha   90.00
_cell.angle_beta   90.00
_cell.angle_gamma   90.00
#
_symmetry.space_group_name_H-M   'P 1'
#
loop_
_entity.id
_entity.type
_entity.pdbx_description
1 polymer ?
#
loop_
_entity_poly.entity_id
_entity_poly.type
_entity_poly.pdbx_seq_one_letter_code
_entity_poly.pdbx_strand_id
1 'polypeptide(L)'
;MNKKVLQTLEYYKIIDMLLEEADTPLAKESIRHLLPSSKREEIISWQTETSHALMRLLKQGRLPFHGLTDIRPSLVPLEKGGVLGMGELLDIARCLEIAKDAIAYDAKFEDLKDALSGRFCALMDLPDLRLEINRCILSPEEMADDASSELKRIRRAMKTTNDKVREQLTATMNLSGSMLRDNIVTMRNGRYCLPVKQEYKSTFPGMIHDQSSTGSTFFIEPMAIVQLNNELAELGMKEQEEIEKILASLSALAAPYAEDLQRNVLLLAELDFIFAKAKLSKKMQGSEPLFDQDYIHIKKGRHPLIPKDKVVPIDVTLGKTYDLLIITGPNTGGKTVSLKTVGLFTLMGQAGLHIPAYDHSHLRVYEEVYADIGDEQSIEQSLSTFSSHMVNTVYILKRANKKTLALFDELGAGTDPTEGAALAIAILDNLHNRNVTAMATTHYSELKIYALSTDGVENASCEFDVESLQPTYRLLVGVPGKSNAFAISGKLGLPKEIIDEAGKLVDSDSRSFEDVVTGLEDARTAAEKEREKAKKIREEAEHFRDKMKAKNERIDVAKDKILRRANEEAHEIIQKAKDTADESIRKYNKWMKGSGMTKEMEKERANLRKALNETESELTIEGTKKAPKKAPDKLQIGDIVMVHSMGIKGTVSTLPNSKGKCFVQMGILRSEVSVSDLELLEQETKAAKKEASITHARNMKMAKAMTISPEINLIGKTVDEALFLLDKYLDDAYLAKLHQVTIIHGVGTGALRNAVQNHCKKSKYVKSYRMGEYGEGGYGVTVVEFK
;
A
#
# COMPACT_ATOMS: atom_id res chain seq x y z
N MET A 1 -3.78 -13.79 26.87
CA MET A 1 -2.42 -13.21 26.67
C MET A 1 -1.91 -12.59 27.97
N ASN A 2 -0.68 -12.90 28.36
CA ASN A 2 -0.07 -12.42 29.61
C ASN A 2 0.43 -10.97 29.45
N LYS A 3 0.16 -10.10 30.45
CA LYS A 3 0.64 -8.70 30.46
C LYS A 3 2.18 -8.58 30.34
N LYS A 4 2.94 -9.51 30.94
CA LYS A 4 4.41 -9.54 30.87
C LYS A 4 4.88 -9.62 29.39
N VAL A 5 4.25 -10.47 28.59
CA VAL A 5 4.60 -10.66 27.17
C VAL A 5 4.32 -9.42 26.33
N LEU A 6 3.20 -8.73 26.61
CA LEU A 6 2.88 -7.47 25.93
C LEU A 6 3.94 -6.40 26.17
N GLN A 7 4.53 -6.36 27.37
CA GLN A 7 5.63 -5.47 27.71
C GLN A 7 6.94 -5.90 27.06
N THR A 8 7.31 -7.18 27.18
CA THR A 8 8.56 -7.75 26.63
C THR A 8 8.64 -7.57 25.13
N LEU A 9 7.53 -7.78 24.42
CA LEU A 9 7.42 -7.60 22.97
C LEU A 9 7.10 -6.16 22.55
N GLU A 10 7.06 -5.23 23.47
CA GLU A 10 6.85 -3.80 23.24
C GLU A 10 5.51 -3.47 22.55
N TYR A 11 4.48 -4.31 22.73
CA TYR A 11 3.15 -4.11 22.14
C TYR A 11 2.52 -2.77 22.53
N TYR A 12 2.75 -2.30 23.75
CA TYR A 12 2.22 -1.00 24.20
C TYR A 12 2.76 0.18 23.41
N LYS A 13 3.98 0.10 22.86
CA LYS A 13 4.50 1.13 21.94
C LYS A 13 3.71 1.19 20.63
N ILE A 14 3.21 0.05 20.15
CA ILE A 14 2.30 0.02 19.01
C ILE A 14 0.94 0.65 19.36
N ILE A 15 0.46 0.38 20.55
CA ILE A 15 -0.76 1.04 21.06
C ILE A 15 -0.56 2.56 21.15
N ASP A 16 0.60 3.04 21.62
CA ASP A 16 0.92 4.47 21.66
C ASP A 16 0.93 5.08 20.25
N MET A 17 1.54 4.40 19.28
CA MET A 17 1.51 4.81 17.88
C MET A 17 0.08 4.85 17.31
N LEU A 18 -0.78 3.93 17.73
CA LEU A 18 -2.18 3.89 17.31
C LEU A 18 -3.00 5.03 17.94
N LEU A 19 -2.71 5.38 19.21
CA LEU A 19 -3.33 6.52 19.90
C LEU A 19 -3.08 7.86 19.21
N GLU A 20 -1.90 8.02 18.57
CA GLU A 20 -1.58 9.22 17.79
C GLU A 20 -2.47 9.36 16.53
N GLU A 21 -2.96 8.26 15.99
CA GLU A 21 -3.77 8.24 14.78
C GLU A 21 -5.27 8.40 15.03
N ALA A 22 -5.73 8.28 16.29
CA ALA A 22 -7.13 8.48 16.67
C ALA A 22 -7.41 9.93 17.02
N ASP A 23 -8.54 10.44 16.56
CA ASP A 23 -8.94 11.82 16.77
C ASP A 23 -9.83 11.98 18.03
N THR A 24 -10.67 11.00 18.36
CA THR A 24 -11.70 11.09 19.39
C THR A 24 -11.27 10.50 20.74
N PRO A 25 -11.73 11.07 21.87
CA PRO A 25 -11.45 10.52 23.22
C PRO A 25 -11.93 9.09 23.39
N LEU A 26 -13.10 8.75 22.88
CA LEU A 26 -13.70 7.42 22.97
C LEU A 26 -12.93 6.36 22.19
N ALA A 27 -12.49 6.69 20.97
CA ALA A 27 -11.63 5.80 20.18
C ALA A 27 -10.29 5.58 20.91
N LYS A 28 -9.71 6.62 21.52
CA LYS A 28 -8.48 6.51 22.31
C LYS A 28 -8.67 5.61 23.54
N GLU A 29 -9.82 5.67 24.17
CA GLU A 29 -10.16 4.77 25.29
C GLU A 29 -10.22 3.32 24.80
N SER A 30 -10.92 3.06 23.68
CA SER A 30 -10.98 1.73 23.06
C SER A 30 -9.60 1.20 22.67
N ILE A 31 -8.72 2.06 22.15
CA ILE A 31 -7.34 1.71 21.78
C ILE A 31 -6.53 1.29 23.02
N ARG A 32 -6.66 1.99 24.16
CA ARG A 32 -5.94 1.63 25.40
C ARG A 32 -6.31 0.25 25.92
N HIS A 33 -7.51 -0.22 25.61
CA HIS A 33 -8.01 -1.53 26.01
C HIS A 33 -7.87 -2.60 24.91
N LEU A 34 -7.25 -2.27 23.77
CA LEU A 34 -7.07 -3.20 22.66
C LEU A 34 -6.09 -4.32 23.03
N LEU A 35 -6.59 -5.53 23.10
CA LEU A 35 -5.81 -6.73 23.37
C LEU A 35 -5.94 -7.71 22.20
N PRO A 36 -4.89 -8.52 21.93
CA PRO A 36 -4.95 -9.58 20.94
C PRO A 36 -6.01 -10.63 21.29
N SER A 37 -6.86 -10.99 20.33
CA SER A 37 -7.84 -12.07 20.47
C SER A 37 -7.23 -13.42 20.13
N SER A 38 -7.77 -14.49 20.71
CA SER A 38 -7.48 -15.89 20.32
C SER A 38 -8.59 -16.51 19.43
N LYS A 39 -9.64 -15.75 19.13
CA LYS A 39 -10.76 -16.20 18.31
C LYS A 39 -10.54 -15.81 16.86
N ARG A 40 -10.35 -16.80 16.00
CA ARG A 40 -10.06 -16.60 14.58
C ARG A 40 -11.09 -15.74 13.85
N GLU A 41 -12.36 -15.92 14.15
CA GLU A 41 -13.46 -15.18 13.50
C GLU A 41 -13.41 -13.68 13.83
N GLU A 42 -13.17 -13.32 15.11
CA GLU A 42 -13.00 -11.94 15.53
C GLU A 42 -11.79 -11.29 14.85
N ILE A 43 -10.66 -12.02 14.78
CA ILE A 43 -9.43 -11.54 14.17
C ILE A 43 -9.66 -11.24 12.68
N ILE A 44 -10.27 -12.15 11.95
CA ILE A 44 -10.57 -11.98 10.51
C ILE A 44 -11.53 -10.81 10.29
N SER A 45 -12.56 -10.67 11.13
CA SER A 45 -13.48 -9.52 11.06
C SER A 45 -12.73 -8.21 11.24
N TRP A 46 -11.89 -8.10 12.27
CA TRP A 46 -11.12 -6.89 12.55
C TRP A 46 -10.09 -6.57 11.44
N GLN A 47 -9.45 -7.60 10.86
CA GLN A 47 -8.55 -7.43 9.73
C GLN A 47 -9.29 -6.91 8.49
N THR A 48 -10.44 -7.49 8.20
CA THR A 48 -11.30 -7.07 7.09
C THR A 48 -11.78 -5.62 7.25
N GLU A 49 -12.19 -5.22 8.46
CA GLU A 49 -12.57 -3.84 8.77
C GLU A 49 -11.41 -2.87 8.56
N THR A 50 -10.22 -3.23 9.03
CA THR A 50 -9.01 -2.43 8.84
C THR A 50 -8.63 -2.28 7.36
N SER A 51 -8.73 -3.37 6.59
CA SER A 51 -8.47 -3.37 5.14
C SER A 51 -9.46 -2.53 4.36
N HIS A 52 -10.75 -2.62 4.69
CA HIS A 52 -11.78 -1.80 4.07
C HIS A 52 -11.62 -0.32 4.42
N ALA A 53 -11.30 0.00 5.69
CA ALA A 53 -10.99 1.38 6.09
C ALA A 53 -9.74 1.92 5.35
N LEU A 54 -8.70 1.09 5.18
CA LEU A 54 -7.51 1.47 4.44
C LEU A 54 -7.83 1.75 2.96
N MET A 55 -8.65 0.90 2.33
CA MET A 55 -9.09 1.10 0.96
C MET A 55 -9.88 2.42 0.81
N ARG A 56 -10.79 2.70 1.73
CA ARG A 56 -11.56 3.96 1.77
C ARG A 56 -10.63 5.16 1.97
N LEU A 57 -9.69 5.07 2.91
CA LEU A 57 -8.70 6.11 3.20
C LEU A 57 -7.80 6.42 1.99
N LEU A 58 -7.45 5.41 1.18
CA LEU A 58 -6.63 5.59 -0.02
C LEU A 58 -7.42 6.19 -1.19
N LYS A 59 -8.71 5.85 -1.32
CA LYS A 59 -9.56 6.35 -2.41
C LYS A 59 -10.09 7.77 -2.19
N GLN A 60 -10.51 8.10 -0.95
CA GLN A 60 -11.21 9.35 -0.66
C GLN A 60 -10.57 10.22 0.41
N GLY A 61 -9.47 9.76 1.03
CA GLY A 61 -8.84 10.48 2.10
C GLY A 61 -9.48 10.27 3.47
N ARG A 62 -9.21 11.17 4.40
CA ARG A 62 -9.59 11.05 5.81
C ARG A 62 -11.02 11.48 6.05
N LEU A 63 -11.70 10.83 6.99
CA LEU A 63 -12.92 11.33 7.63
C LEU A 63 -12.55 12.36 8.70
N PRO A 64 -13.26 13.49 8.80
CA PRO A 64 -12.99 14.52 9.80
C PRO A 64 -13.69 14.19 11.13
N PHE A 65 -13.06 13.40 11.99
CA PHE A 65 -13.57 13.13 13.35
C PHE A 65 -13.19 14.21 14.36
N HIS A 66 -12.39 15.20 13.95
CA HIS A 66 -11.87 16.24 14.85
C HIS A 66 -12.99 17.05 15.50
N GLY A 67 -12.89 17.22 16.82
CA GLY A 67 -13.86 17.93 17.62
C GLY A 67 -15.07 17.11 18.05
N LEU A 68 -15.10 15.80 17.82
CA LEU A 68 -16.09 14.92 18.42
C LEU A 68 -15.75 14.71 19.90
N THR A 69 -16.64 15.15 20.79
CA THR A 69 -16.58 14.97 22.23
C THR A 69 -17.49 13.83 22.67
N ASP A 70 -17.35 13.39 23.91
CA ASP A 70 -18.28 12.41 24.49
C ASP A 70 -19.51 13.12 25.01
N ILE A 71 -20.58 13.09 24.25
CA ILE A 71 -21.87 13.73 24.60
C ILE A 71 -22.74 12.88 25.56
N ARG A 72 -22.39 11.63 25.83
CA ARG A 72 -23.21 10.73 26.67
C ARG A 72 -23.51 11.28 28.06
N PRO A 73 -22.58 11.97 28.75
CA PRO A 73 -22.91 12.61 30.03
C PRO A 73 -24.03 13.65 29.95
N SER A 74 -24.10 14.38 28.84
CA SER A 74 -25.12 15.40 28.58
C SER A 74 -26.48 14.80 28.18
N LEU A 75 -26.49 13.60 27.60
CA LEU A 75 -27.75 12.92 27.22
C LEU A 75 -28.53 12.42 28.46
N VAL A 76 -27.85 12.04 29.53
CA VAL A 76 -28.52 11.52 30.75
C VAL A 76 -29.46 12.55 31.42
N PRO A 77 -29.08 13.83 31.66
CA PRO A 77 -30.00 14.84 32.11
C PRO A 77 -31.07 15.18 31.07
N LEU A 78 -30.70 15.16 29.78
CA LEU A 78 -31.63 15.46 28.68
C LEU A 78 -32.84 14.51 28.67
N GLU A 79 -32.62 13.21 28.80
CA GLU A 79 -33.69 12.18 28.89
C GLU A 79 -34.65 12.41 30.05
N LYS A 80 -34.19 13.07 31.14
CA LYS A 80 -34.96 13.39 32.30
C LYS A 80 -35.65 14.78 32.24
N GLY A 81 -35.59 15.43 31.07
CA GLY A 81 -36.14 16.76 30.87
C GLY A 81 -35.28 17.89 31.41
N GLY A 82 -33.99 17.64 31.65
CA GLY A 82 -33.01 18.67 32.02
C GLY A 82 -32.66 19.59 30.87
N VAL A 83 -32.17 20.78 31.20
CA VAL A 83 -31.72 21.79 30.25
C VAL A 83 -30.20 21.72 30.12
N LEU A 84 -29.74 21.66 28.88
CA LEU A 84 -28.31 21.67 28.56
C LEU A 84 -27.79 23.08 28.40
N GLY A 85 -26.50 23.27 28.68
CA GLY A 85 -25.76 24.48 28.42
C GLY A 85 -25.41 24.69 26.94
N MET A 86 -24.97 25.92 26.58
CA MET A 86 -24.58 26.24 25.19
C MET A 86 -23.47 25.33 24.66
N GLY A 87 -22.44 25.03 25.48
CA GLY A 87 -21.35 24.16 25.08
C GLY A 87 -21.80 22.73 24.79
N GLU A 88 -22.67 22.16 25.65
CA GLU A 88 -23.21 20.80 25.47
C GLU A 88 -24.09 20.68 24.22
N LEU A 89 -24.92 21.69 23.93
CA LEU A 89 -25.70 21.75 22.70
C LEU A 89 -24.82 21.88 21.46
N LEU A 90 -23.74 22.68 21.51
CA LEU A 90 -22.76 22.76 20.41
C LEU A 90 -22.04 21.44 20.18
N ASP A 91 -21.74 20.69 21.24
CA ASP A 91 -21.14 19.35 21.12
C ASP A 91 -22.10 18.38 20.41
N ILE A 92 -23.41 18.46 20.71
CA ILE A 92 -24.44 17.70 19.98
C ILE A 92 -24.48 18.13 18.52
N ALA A 93 -24.50 19.43 18.23
CA ALA A 93 -24.50 19.93 16.84
C ALA A 93 -23.24 19.47 16.10
N ARG A 94 -22.07 19.45 16.77
CA ARG A 94 -20.80 18.96 16.20
C ARG A 94 -20.84 17.46 15.90
N CYS A 95 -21.41 16.67 16.81
CA CYS A 95 -21.62 15.23 16.59
C CYS A 95 -22.48 14.98 15.34
N LEU A 96 -23.58 15.74 15.17
CA LEU A 96 -24.47 15.64 14.01
C LEU A 96 -23.80 16.11 12.70
N GLU A 97 -22.95 17.11 12.76
CA GLU A 97 -22.19 17.56 11.59
C GLU A 97 -21.21 16.49 11.12
N ILE A 98 -20.47 15.86 12.03
CA ILE A 98 -19.58 14.77 11.72
C ILE A 98 -20.36 13.54 11.20
N ALA A 99 -21.54 13.24 11.79
CA ALA A 99 -22.39 12.17 11.28
C ALA A 99 -22.86 12.43 9.85
N LYS A 100 -23.30 13.64 9.54
CA LYS A 100 -23.66 14.07 8.17
C LYS A 100 -22.48 13.88 7.20
N ASP A 101 -21.29 14.33 7.59
CA ASP A 101 -20.08 14.23 6.77
C ASP A 101 -19.70 12.77 6.56
N ALA A 102 -19.86 11.92 7.57
CA ALA A 102 -19.62 10.48 7.47
C ALA A 102 -20.62 9.80 6.52
N ILE A 103 -21.91 10.14 6.59
CA ILE A 103 -22.94 9.65 5.65
C ILE A 103 -22.60 10.07 4.22
N ALA A 104 -22.23 11.34 4.02
CA ALA A 104 -21.83 11.86 2.71
C ALA A 104 -20.53 11.22 2.18
N TYR A 105 -19.63 10.81 3.08
CA TYR A 105 -18.44 10.08 2.71
C TYR A 105 -18.78 8.67 2.22
N ASP A 106 -19.67 7.94 2.90
CA ASP A 106 -20.11 6.60 2.50
C ASP A 106 -20.88 6.61 1.17
N ALA A 107 -21.73 7.60 0.92
CA ALA A 107 -22.50 7.73 -0.32
C ALA A 107 -21.63 7.75 -1.59
N LYS A 108 -20.36 8.13 -1.50
CA LYS A 108 -19.41 8.07 -2.62
C LYS A 108 -18.90 6.65 -2.91
N PHE A 109 -19.26 5.65 -2.11
CA PHE A 109 -18.93 4.22 -2.27
C PHE A 109 -20.14 3.36 -2.63
N GLU A 110 -21.18 3.92 -3.26
CA GLU A 110 -22.46 3.24 -3.55
C GLU A 110 -22.31 1.86 -4.22
N ASP A 111 -21.24 1.64 -5.00
CA ASP A 111 -20.98 0.36 -5.68
C ASP A 111 -20.26 -0.70 -4.81
N LEU A 112 -19.86 -0.38 -3.58
CA LEU A 112 -19.06 -1.25 -2.71
C LEU A 112 -19.70 -1.40 -1.33
N LYS A 113 -20.56 -2.41 -1.17
CA LYS A 113 -20.97 -2.84 0.17
C LYS A 113 -19.80 -3.57 0.84
N ASP A 114 -19.18 -2.93 1.82
CA ASP A 114 -18.08 -3.47 2.61
C ASP A 114 -18.46 -3.69 4.09
N ALA A 115 -17.53 -4.17 4.91
CA ALA A 115 -17.77 -4.43 6.32
C ALA A 115 -18.12 -3.17 7.16
N LEU A 116 -17.86 -1.97 6.64
CA LEU A 116 -18.13 -0.70 7.32
C LEU A 116 -19.46 -0.08 6.94
N SER A 117 -20.02 -0.43 5.78
CA SER A 117 -21.24 0.17 5.23
C SER A 117 -22.41 0.10 6.21
N GLY A 118 -22.55 -0.98 6.99
CA GLY A 118 -23.60 -1.11 8.01
C GLY A 118 -23.51 -0.03 9.12
N ARG A 119 -22.29 0.36 9.51
CA ARG A 119 -22.08 1.41 10.53
C ARG A 119 -22.43 2.79 9.99
N PHE A 120 -22.05 3.08 8.77
CA PHE A 120 -22.39 4.34 8.11
C PHE A 120 -23.90 4.47 7.88
N CYS A 121 -24.56 3.41 7.44
CA CYS A 121 -26.02 3.41 7.24
C CYS A 121 -26.82 3.54 8.56
N ALA A 122 -26.22 3.19 9.70
CA ALA A 122 -26.87 3.31 11.02
C ALA A 122 -26.72 4.70 11.64
N LEU A 123 -25.92 5.59 11.04
CA LEU A 123 -25.80 6.99 11.45
C LEU A 123 -27.08 7.75 11.06
N MET A 124 -27.51 8.66 11.93
CA MET A 124 -28.67 9.50 11.71
C MET A 124 -28.25 10.96 11.57
N ASP A 125 -28.63 11.61 10.47
CA ASP A 125 -28.55 13.07 10.33
C ASP A 125 -29.86 13.70 10.86
N LEU A 126 -29.77 14.70 11.69
CA LEU A 126 -30.88 15.50 12.23
C LEU A 126 -30.68 16.97 11.83
N PRO A 127 -30.91 17.31 10.57
CA PRO A 127 -30.57 18.62 10.02
C PRO A 127 -31.29 19.75 10.74
N ASP A 128 -32.58 19.58 11.10
CA ASP A 128 -33.35 20.62 11.74
C ASP A 128 -32.79 20.96 13.14
N LEU A 129 -32.44 19.94 13.94
CA LEU A 129 -31.84 20.12 15.25
C LEU A 129 -30.47 20.80 15.13
N ARG A 130 -29.62 20.29 14.24
CA ARG A 130 -28.29 20.81 14.02
C ARG A 130 -28.29 22.27 13.54
N LEU A 131 -29.14 22.60 12.58
CA LEU A 131 -29.25 23.97 12.06
C LEU A 131 -29.80 24.93 13.10
N GLU A 132 -30.80 24.50 13.91
CA GLU A 132 -31.39 25.34 14.91
C GLU A 132 -30.42 25.64 16.06
N ILE A 133 -29.64 24.63 16.52
CA ILE A 133 -28.59 24.86 17.53
C ILE A 133 -27.56 25.87 16.99
N ASN A 134 -27.01 25.64 15.79
CA ASN A 134 -26.01 26.52 15.18
C ASN A 134 -26.54 27.92 14.85
N ARG A 135 -27.84 28.06 14.62
CA ARG A 135 -28.51 29.38 14.44
C ARG A 135 -28.54 30.14 15.75
N CYS A 136 -28.84 29.47 16.85
CA CYS A 136 -29.05 30.12 18.15
C CYS A 136 -27.74 30.34 18.92
N ILE A 137 -26.74 29.44 18.79
CA ILE A 137 -25.53 29.44 19.61
C ILE A 137 -24.30 29.66 18.74
N LEU A 138 -23.53 30.73 18.99
CA LEU A 138 -22.33 31.08 18.24
C LEU A 138 -21.07 30.47 18.85
N SER A 139 -21.01 30.47 20.20
CA SER A 139 -19.90 29.88 20.96
C SER A 139 -20.39 29.38 22.32
N PRO A 140 -19.60 28.63 23.08
CA PRO A 140 -19.99 28.18 24.43
C PRO A 140 -20.39 29.29 25.41
N GLU A 141 -20.01 30.54 25.10
CA GLU A 141 -20.25 31.72 25.94
C GLU A 141 -21.18 32.75 25.30
N GLU A 142 -21.52 32.55 24.00
CA GLU A 142 -22.22 33.55 23.22
C GLU A 142 -23.41 32.97 22.44
N MET A 143 -24.59 33.52 22.73
CA MET A 143 -25.83 33.26 21.98
C MET A 143 -26.08 34.33 20.93
N ALA A 144 -26.54 33.94 19.75
CA ALA A 144 -26.86 34.86 18.65
C ALA A 144 -27.95 35.85 19.06
N ASP A 145 -27.82 37.10 18.62
CA ASP A 145 -28.81 38.17 18.87
C ASP A 145 -30.22 37.83 18.33
N ASP A 146 -30.25 37.08 17.24
CA ASP A 146 -31.48 36.67 16.56
C ASP A 146 -31.91 35.24 16.90
N ALA A 147 -31.34 34.66 17.98
CA ALA A 147 -31.79 33.36 18.51
C ALA A 147 -33.28 33.40 18.86
N SER A 148 -33.77 34.54 19.41
CA SER A 148 -35.21 34.84 19.49
C SER A 148 -35.47 36.33 19.20
N SER A 149 -36.72 36.62 18.81
CA SER A 149 -37.16 38.01 18.62
C SER A 149 -37.12 38.83 19.91
N GLU A 150 -37.35 38.18 21.03
CA GLU A 150 -37.36 38.79 22.35
C GLU A 150 -35.93 39.10 22.85
N LEU A 151 -34.99 38.17 22.68
CA LEU A 151 -33.58 38.41 22.98
C LEU A 151 -33.03 39.60 22.19
N LYS A 152 -33.35 39.66 20.91
CA LYS A 152 -32.95 40.75 20.02
C LYS A 152 -33.51 42.08 20.49
N ARG A 153 -34.80 42.10 20.98
CA ARG A 153 -35.45 43.29 21.56
C ARG A 153 -34.74 43.71 22.82
N ILE A 154 -34.45 42.80 23.75
CA ILE A 154 -33.79 43.03 25.02
C ILE A 154 -32.38 43.64 24.77
N ARG A 155 -31.55 43.00 23.94
CA ARG A 155 -30.21 43.49 23.64
C ARG A 155 -30.18 44.83 22.98
N ARG A 156 -31.15 45.13 22.10
CA ARG A 156 -31.33 46.47 21.55
C ARG A 156 -31.67 47.50 22.63
N ALA A 157 -32.57 47.16 23.54
CA ALA A 157 -32.90 48.03 24.67
C ALA A 157 -31.70 48.28 25.56
N MET A 158 -30.94 47.20 25.91
CA MET A 158 -29.69 47.34 26.66
C MET A 158 -28.68 48.29 25.98
N LYS A 159 -28.49 48.13 24.69
CA LYS A 159 -27.59 49.00 23.89
C LYS A 159 -28.06 50.45 23.97
N THR A 160 -29.34 50.69 23.73
CA THR A 160 -29.91 52.05 23.79
C THR A 160 -29.79 52.67 25.19
N THR A 161 -30.05 51.91 26.26
CA THR A 161 -29.90 52.36 27.64
C THR A 161 -28.43 52.62 27.98
N ASN A 162 -27.49 51.73 27.52
CA ASN A 162 -26.06 51.95 27.63
C ASN A 162 -25.59 53.27 26.98
N ASP A 163 -26.09 53.58 25.80
CA ASP A 163 -25.75 54.82 25.09
C ASP A 163 -26.25 56.02 25.89
N LYS A 164 -27.48 55.97 26.43
CA LYS A 164 -28.01 56.99 27.34
C LYS A 164 -27.17 57.16 28.63
N VAL A 165 -26.74 56.06 29.22
CA VAL A 165 -25.83 56.10 30.38
C VAL A 165 -24.53 56.82 30.03
N ARG A 166 -23.94 56.51 28.88
CA ARG A 166 -22.68 57.15 28.45
C ARG A 166 -22.85 58.64 28.21
N GLU A 167 -23.96 59.07 27.61
CA GLU A 167 -24.28 60.49 27.43
C GLU A 167 -24.42 61.20 28.75
N GLN A 168 -25.21 60.65 29.70
CA GLN A 168 -25.41 61.24 31.03
C GLN A 168 -24.13 61.27 31.86
N LEU A 169 -23.30 60.22 31.81
CA LEU A 169 -22.00 60.18 32.46
C LEU A 169 -21.05 61.27 31.88
N THR A 170 -21.00 61.39 30.56
CA THR A 170 -20.18 62.46 29.89
C THR A 170 -20.64 63.84 30.32
N ALA A 171 -21.93 64.08 30.34
CA ALA A 171 -22.47 65.35 30.84
C ALA A 171 -22.14 65.60 32.32
N THR A 172 -22.27 64.58 33.18
CA THR A 172 -21.93 64.69 34.62
C THR A 172 -20.43 64.91 34.84
N MET A 173 -19.58 64.21 34.08
CA MET A 173 -18.09 64.43 34.14
C MET A 173 -17.71 65.83 33.73
N ASN A 174 -18.33 66.37 32.71
CA ASN A 174 -18.08 67.76 32.26
C ASN A 174 -18.50 68.80 33.29
N LEU A 175 -19.64 68.60 33.96
CA LEU A 175 -20.17 69.50 35.01
C LEU A 175 -19.38 69.36 36.34
N SER A 176 -18.95 68.20 36.69
CA SER A 176 -18.36 67.89 38.03
C SER A 176 -16.86 67.54 37.95
N GLY A 177 -16.16 67.90 36.89
CA GLY A 177 -14.75 67.46 36.63
C GLY A 177 -13.78 67.81 37.78
N SER A 178 -13.99 68.92 38.51
CA SER A 178 -13.12 69.26 39.65
C SER A 178 -13.29 68.35 40.86
N MET A 179 -14.44 67.70 40.99
CA MET A 179 -14.76 66.76 42.09
C MET A 179 -14.26 65.34 41.79
N LEU A 180 -13.95 65.00 40.51
CA LEU A 180 -13.49 63.68 40.14
C LEU A 180 -11.96 63.58 40.33
N ARG A 181 -11.55 62.35 40.70
CA ARG A 181 -10.11 62.00 40.79
C ARG A 181 -9.49 61.85 39.41
N ASP A 182 -10.21 61.11 38.55
CA ASP A 182 -9.85 60.82 37.19
C ASP A 182 -11.11 60.96 36.27
N ASN A 183 -10.98 61.39 35.05
CA ASN A 183 -12.09 61.46 34.08
C ASN A 183 -12.31 60.13 33.37
N ILE A 184 -12.59 59.09 34.17
CA ILE A 184 -12.84 57.74 33.68
C ILE A 184 -14.14 57.22 34.28
N VAL A 185 -14.85 56.41 33.50
CA VAL A 185 -16.00 55.65 33.96
C VAL A 185 -15.52 54.29 34.46
N THR A 186 -15.96 53.86 35.62
CA THR A 186 -15.66 52.56 36.19
C THR A 186 -16.91 51.73 36.44
N MET A 187 -16.80 50.43 36.40
CA MET A 187 -17.87 49.55 36.79
C MET A 187 -17.58 49.00 38.20
N ARG A 188 -18.59 49.12 39.10
CA ARG A 188 -18.54 48.52 40.43
C ARG A 188 -19.88 47.84 40.71
N ASN A 189 -19.83 46.58 41.16
CA ASN A 189 -21.02 45.76 41.39
C ASN A 189 -22.04 45.80 40.23
N GLY A 190 -21.52 45.78 38.96
CA GLY A 190 -22.36 45.80 37.79
C GLY A 190 -22.98 47.17 37.44
N ARG A 191 -22.54 48.27 38.11
CA ARG A 191 -23.05 49.61 37.92
C ARG A 191 -21.97 50.58 37.46
N TYR A 192 -22.34 51.48 36.60
CA TYR A 192 -21.46 52.57 36.15
C TYR A 192 -21.27 53.60 37.26
N CYS A 193 -20.01 53.84 37.65
CA CYS A 193 -19.61 54.73 38.74
C CYS A 193 -18.54 55.70 38.27
N LEU A 194 -18.46 56.89 38.92
CA LEU A 194 -17.40 57.87 38.75
C LEU A 194 -16.49 57.88 39.97
N PRO A 195 -15.13 57.96 39.79
CA PRO A 195 -14.18 58.06 40.91
C PRO A 195 -14.14 59.45 41.48
N VAL A 196 -14.82 59.70 42.61
CA VAL A 196 -14.92 61.00 43.28
C VAL A 196 -13.88 61.10 44.41
N LYS A 197 -13.27 62.29 44.54
CA LYS A 197 -12.33 62.59 45.65
C LYS A 197 -13.03 62.57 47.00
N GLN A 198 -12.34 62.11 48.02
CA GLN A 198 -12.88 62.02 49.38
C GLN A 198 -13.50 63.33 49.88
N GLU A 199 -12.93 64.50 49.51
CA GLU A 199 -13.38 65.85 49.92
C GLU A 199 -14.83 66.13 49.44
N TYR A 200 -15.25 65.52 48.32
CA TYR A 200 -16.53 65.77 47.71
C TYR A 200 -17.56 64.64 47.89
N LYS A 201 -17.22 63.65 48.74
CA LYS A 201 -18.08 62.49 49.05
C LYS A 201 -19.52 62.91 49.43
N SER A 202 -19.68 63.96 50.24
CA SER A 202 -20.97 64.41 50.75
C SER A 202 -21.66 65.41 49.85
N THR A 203 -20.95 66.03 48.89
CA THR A 203 -21.48 67.05 48.03
C THR A 203 -21.79 66.56 46.61
N PHE A 204 -21.16 65.43 46.21
CA PHE A 204 -21.45 64.79 44.91
C PHE A 204 -22.80 64.04 44.96
N PRO A 205 -23.78 64.37 44.11
CA PRO A 205 -25.10 63.72 44.16
C PRO A 205 -25.04 62.32 43.56
N GLY A 206 -25.10 61.32 44.41
CA GLY A 206 -25.06 59.94 43.96
C GLY A 206 -24.98 58.89 45.08
N MET A 207 -25.00 57.60 44.74
CA MET A 207 -24.91 56.45 45.64
C MET A 207 -23.47 55.90 45.63
N ILE A 208 -22.93 55.65 46.82
CA ILE A 208 -21.58 55.10 46.98
C ILE A 208 -21.69 53.55 46.83
N HIS A 209 -20.92 52.97 45.91
CA HIS A 209 -20.84 51.50 45.67
C HIS A 209 -19.55 50.92 46.17
N ASP A 210 -18.46 51.67 46.15
CA ASP A 210 -17.14 51.13 46.52
C ASP A 210 -16.21 52.28 46.98
N GLN A 211 -15.11 51.89 47.64
CA GLN A 211 -14.08 52.80 48.10
C GLN A 211 -12.70 52.22 47.72
N SER A 212 -11.75 53.07 47.30
CA SER A 212 -10.35 52.61 47.08
C SER A 212 -9.70 52.10 48.35
N SER A 213 -8.78 51.21 48.26
CA SER A 213 -8.03 50.62 49.38
C SER A 213 -7.36 51.70 50.29
N THR A 214 -7.02 52.83 49.73
CA THR A 214 -6.39 53.96 50.45
C THR A 214 -7.43 54.90 51.05
N GLY A 215 -8.71 54.71 50.81
CA GLY A 215 -9.80 55.58 51.27
C GLY A 215 -9.90 56.93 50.61
N SER A 216 -9.02 57.27 49.67
CA SER A 216 -8.91 58.58 49.03
C SER A 216 -9.86 58.80 47.83
N THR A 217 -10.50 57.74 47.35
CA THR A 217 -11.43 57.77 46.21
C THR A 217 -12.66 56.96 46.50
N PHE A 218 -13.83 57.53 46.25
CA PHE A 218 -15.11 56.85 46.32
C PHE A 218 -15.69 56.62 44.94
N PHE A 219 -16.17 55.41 44.67
CA PHE A 219 -16.82 55.07 43.40
C PHE A 219 -18.31 55.35 43.60
N ILE A 220 -18.76 56.45 43.03
CA ILE A 220 -20.12 56.93 43.23
C ILE A 220 -20.92 56.78 41.94
N GLU A 221 -22.07 56.14 42.00
CA GLU A 221 -23.05 56.14 40.92
C GLU A 221 -23.80 57.50 40.94
N PRO A 222 -23.67 58.33 39.89
CA PRO A 222 -24.38 59.62 39.83
C PRO A 222 -25.91 59.40 39.86
N MET A 223 -26.64 60.27 40.61
CA MET A 223 -28.09 60.21 40.70
C MET A 223 -28.77 60.25 39.33
N ALA A 224 -28.19 60.92 38.35
CA ALA A 224 -28.68 61.04 36.99
C ALA A 224 -28.75 59.72 36.25
N ILE A 225 -27.97 58.69 36.63
CA ILE A 225 -27.92 57.37 35.96
C ILE A 225 -28.46 56.22 36.76
N VAL A 226 -28.89 56.45 38.06
CA VAL A 226 -29.39 55.38 38.93
C VAL A 226 -30.55 54.59 38.30
N GLN A 227 -31.49 55.30 37.71
CA GLN A 227 -32.61 54.66 37.01
C GLN A 227 -32.19 53.89 35.79
N LEU A 228 -31.24 54.40 34.97
CA LEU A 228 -30.68 53.75 33.79
C LEU A 228 -29.91 52.50 34.18
N ASN A 229 -29.12 52.58 35.25
CA ASN A 229 -28.39 51.36 35.77
C ASN A 229 -29.37 50.33 36.32
N ASN A 230 -30.50 50.73 36.98
CA ASN A 230 -31.54 49.79 37.38
C ASN A 230 -32.21 49.13 36.18
N GLU A 231 -32.52 49.93 35.13
CA GLU A 231 -33.07 49.42 33.87
C GLU A 231 -32.13 48.44 33.19
N LEU A 232 -30.80 48.73 33.14
CA LEU A 232 -29.80 47.81 32.63
C LEU A 232 -29.75 46.52 33.44
N ALA A 233 -29.78 46.55 34.75
CA ALA A 233 -29.80 45.37 35.63
C ALA A 233 -31.06 44.52 35.39
N GLU A 234 -32.23 45.17 35.24
CA GLU A 234 -33.48 44.49 34.93
C GLU A 234 -33.44 43.84 33.54
N LEU A 235 -32.91 44.55 32.51
CA LEU A 235 -32.72 44.03 31.17
C LEU A 235 -31.74 42.88 31.17
N GLY A 236 -30.66 42.90 31.98
CA GLY A 236 -29.70 41.79 32.12
C GLY A 236 -30.35 40.54 32.73
N MET A 237 -31.25 40.70 33.72
CA MET A 237 -32.01 39.57 34.24
C MET A 237 -32.96 38.98 33.19
N LYS A 238 -33.64 39.84 32.43
CA LYS A 238 -34.54 39.43 31.33
C LYS A 238 -33.75 38.72 30.21
N GLU A 239 -32.53 39.16 29.92
CA GLU A 239 -31.65 38.51 28.97
C GLU A 239 -31.32 37.10 29.43
N GLN A 240 -30.96 36.96 30.69
CA GLN A 240 -30.62 35.63 31.26
C GLN A 240 -31.82 34.68 31.24
N GLU A 241 -33.01 35.19 31.68
CA GLU A 241 -34.24 34.41 31.60
C GLU A 241 -34.60 33.97 30.19
N GLU A 242 -34.38 34.83 29.20
CA GLU A 242 -34.66 34.48 27.81
C GLU A 242 -33.66 33.50 27.23
N ILE A 243 -32.37 33.62 27.58
CA ILE A 243 -31.36 32.64 27.24
C ILE A 243 -31.73 31.27 27.79
N GLU A 244 -32.14 31.19 29.08
CA GLU A 244 -32.58 29.93 29.70
C GLU A 244 -33.80 29.31 29.00
N LYS A 245 -34.77 30.12 28.56
CA LYS A 245 -35.90 29.64 27.74
C LYS A 245 -35.48 29.10 26.41
N ILE A 246 -34.53 29.75 25.71
CA ILE A 246 -34.01 29.28 24.42
C ILE A 246 -33.26 27.95 24.64
N LEU A 247 -32.41 27.85 25.66
CA LEU A 247 -31.70 26.61 25.98
C LEU A 247 -32.67 25.47 26.33
N ALA A 248 -33.72 25.76 27.11
CA ALA A 248 -34.80 24.79 27.41
C ALA A 248 -35.51 24.30 26.15
N SER A 249 -35.82 25.24 25.25
CA SER A 249 -36.46 24.90 23.96
C SER A 249 -35.58 24.01 23.09
N LEU A 250 -34.25 24.33 22.94
CA LEU A 250 -33.31 23.54 22.20
C LEU A 250 -33.08 22.16 22.84
N SER A 251 -33.02 22.11 24.15
CA SER A 251 -32.91 20.85 24.90
C SER A 251 -34.15 19.98 24.67
N ALA A 252 -35.36 20.57 24.75
CA ALA A 252 -36.61 19.86 24.47
C ALA A 252 -36.70 19.36 23.03
N LEU A 253 -36.10 20.08 22.05
CA LEU A 253 -35.99 19.65 20.66
C LEU A 253 -35.02 18.47 20.49
N ALA A 254 -33.96 18.41 21.27
CA ALA A 254 -32.97 17.33 21.23
C ALA A 254 -33.40 16.07 21.99
N ALA A 255 -34.19 16.21 23.07
CA ALA A 255 -34.56 15.12 23.97
C ALA A 255 -35.17 13.87 23.29
N PRO A 256 -36.09 13.98 22.31
CA PRO A 256 -36.65 12.81 21.62
C PRO A 256 -35.59 11.97 20.89
N TYR A 257 -34.41 12.51 20.56
CA TYR A 257 -33.35 11.90 19.80
C TYR A 257 -32.17 11.45 20.65
N ALA A 258 -32.30 11.42 21.98
CA ALA A 258 -31.19 11.09 22.89
C ALA A 258 -30.57 9.71 22.58
N GLU A 259 -31.38 8.67 22.31
CA GLU A 259 -30.88 7.35 21.92
C GLU A 259 -30.14 7.36 20.56
N ASP A 260 -30.63 8.11 19.57
CA ASP A 260 -30.01 8.23 18.28
C ASP A 260 -28.69 9.02 18.35
N LEU A 261 -28.65 10.06 19.16
CA LEU A 261 -27.44 10.82 19.46
C LEU A 261 -26.38 9.95 20.15
N GLN A 262 -26.80 9.11 21.12
CA GLN A 262 -25.92 8.14 21.79
C GLN A 262 -25.37 7.13 20.78
N ARG A 263 -26.22 6.61 19.90
CA ARG A 263 -25.81 5.69 18.83
C ARG A 263 -24.82 6.33 17.87
N ASN A 264 -25.07 7.57 17.46
CA ASN A 264 -24.18 8.30 16.56
C ASN A 264 -22.78 8.46 17.17
N VAL A 265 -22.67 8.94 18.40
CA VAL A 265 -21.33 9.14 19.00
C VAL A 265 -20.57 7.85 19.18
N LEU A 266 -21.25 6.73 19.50
CA LEU A 266 -20.61 5.42 19.62
C LEU A 266 -20.15 4.90 18.26
N LEU A 267 -20.97 4.99 17.22
CA LEU A 267 -20.62 4.57 15.85
C LEU A 267 -19.49 5.42 15.27
N LEU A 268 -19.51 6.72 15.49
CA LEU A 268 -18.44 7.61 15.05
C LEU A 268 -17.13 7.32 15.75
N ALA A 269 -17.16 7.03 17.06
CA ALA A 269 -15.99 6.62 17.81
C ALA A 269 -15.43 5.27 17.36
N GLU A 270 -16.32 4.31 17.05
CA GLU A 270 -15.93 3.01 16.48
C GLU A 270 -15.31 3.16 15.08
N LEU A 271 -15.89 3.99 14.23
CA LEU A 271 -15.32 4.31 12.93
C LEU A 271 -13.94 4.97 13.07
N ASP A 272 -13.77 5.96 13.95
CA ASP A 272 -12.47 6.58 14.21
C ASP A 272 -11.43 5.55 14.68
N PHE A 273 -11.82 4.63 15.58
CA PHE A 273 -10.96 3.52 16.01
C PHE A 273 -10.51 2.64 14.85
N ILE A 274 -11.42 2.26 13.97
CA ILE A 274 -11.10 1.42 12.79
C ILE A 274 -10.23 2.21 11.79
N PHE A 275 -10.58 3.48 11.54
CA PHE A 275 -9.77 4.34 10.68
C PHE A 275 -8.39 4.66 11.27
N ALA A 276 -8.24 4.71 12.60
CA ALA A 276 -6.93 4.84 13.24
C ALA A 276 -6.03 3.63 12.94
N LYS A 277 -6.56 2.40 12.96
CA LYS A 277 -5.84 1.19 12.52
C LYS A 277 -5.41 1.31 11.05
N ALA A 278 -6.28 1.79 10.17
CA ALA A 278 -5.98 2.01 8.76
C ALA A 278 -4.93 3.12 8.54
N LYS A 279 -5.00 4.23 9.29
CA LYS A 279 -3.99 5.31 9.27
C LYS A 279 -2.63 4.77 9.70
N LEU A 280 -2.58 3.98 10.77
CA LEU A 280 -1.36 3.33 11.25
C LEU A 280 -0.81 2.34 10.21
N SER A 281 -1.66 1.53 9.60
CA SER A 281 -1.27 0.63 8.49
C SER A 281 -0.61 1.40 7.34
N LYS A 282 -1.21 2.50 6.90
CA LYS A 282 -0.64 3.36 5.87
C LYS A 282 0.71 3.95 6.28
N LYS A 283 0.83 4.43 7.52
CA LYS A 283 2.05 5.01 8.10
C LYS A 283 3.20 4.00 8.12
N MET A 284 2.92 2.74 8.49
CA MET A 284 3.90 1.65 8.54
C MET A 284 4.11 0.95 7.19
N GLN A 285 3.33 1.27 6.15
CA GLN A 285 3.26 0.49 4.90
C GLN A 285 2.95 -0.98 5.20
N GLY A 286 1.97 -1.19 6.05
CA GLY A 286 1.52 -2.51 6.47
C GLY A 286 0.59 -3.15 5.45
N SER A 287 0.56 -4.48 5.46
CA SER A 287 -0.41 -5.30 4.73
C SER A 287 -1.21 -6.17 5.68
N GLU A 288 -2.37 -6.59 5.25
CA GLU A 288 -3.22 -7.54 5.97
C GLU A 288 -2.52 -8.90 6.09
N PRO A 289 -2.26 -9.41 7.31
CA PRO A 289 -1.80 -10.78 7.48
C PRO A 289 -2.96 -11.76 7.29
N LEU A 290 -2.72 -12.84 6.55
CA LEU A 290 -3.70 -13.89 6.32
C LEU A 290 -3.67 -14.92 7.44
N PHE A 291 -4.85 -15.30 7.94
CA PHE A 291 -5.03 -16.31 8.99
C PHE A 291 -5.69 -17.59 8.45
N ASP A 292 -5.43 -17.94 7.19
CA ASP A 292 -6.01 -19.08 6.49
C ASP A 292 -5.21 -20.39 6.70
N GLN A 293 -3.97 -20.29 7.19
CA GLN A 293 -3.03 -21.38 7.38
C GLN A 293 -2.67 -21.57 8.87
N ASP A 294 -2.23 -22.79 9.24
CA ASP A 294 -1.78 -23.09 10.59
C ASP A 294 -0.25 -22.95 10.78
N TYR A 295 0.35 -22.01 10.03
CA TYR A 295 1.76 -21.68 10.14
C TYR A 295 2.01 -20.17 9.99
N ILE A 296 3.17 -19.72 10.42
CA ILE A 296 3.67 -18.38 10.20
C ILE A 296 4.49 -18.37 8.90
N HIS A 297 4.23 -17.40 8.02
CA HIS A 297 5.06 -17.13 6.85
C HIS A 297 5.11 -15.61 6.62
N ILE A 298 6.12 -14.98 7.14
CA ILE A 298 6.36 -13.54 7.05
C ILE A 298 7.27 -13.27 5.86
N LYS A 299 6.82 -12.43 4.93
CA LYS A 299 7.58 -11.99 3.76
C LYS A 299 8.05 -10.55 3.95
N LYS A 300 9.36 -10.34 3.96
CA LYS A 300 9.97 -9.01 4.10
C LYS A 300 9.40 -8.21 5.28
N GLY A 301 9.28 -8.88 6.43
CA GLY A 301 8.81 -8.27 7.67
C GLY A 301 9.79 -7.23 8.20
N ARG A 302 9.31 -6.04 8.50
CA ARG A 302 10.09 -4.92 9.03
C ARG A 302 9.63 -4.61 10.44
N HIS A 303 10.55 -4.62 11.41
CA HIS A 303 10.18 -4.30 12.80
C HIS A 303 9.60 -2.88 12.90
N PRO A 304 8.35 -2.68 13.38
CA PRO A 304 7.64 -1.40 13.28
C PRO A 304 8.26 -0.27 14.11
N LEU A 305 9.02 -0.60 15.15
CA LEU A 305 9.67 0.37 16.04
C LEU A 305 11.07 0.78 15.58
N ILE A 306 11.57 0.20 14.47
CA ILE A 306 12.86 0.59 13.88
C ILE A 306 12.58 1.56 12.72
N PRO A 307 13.32 2.68 12.62
CA PRO A 307 13.18 3.63 11.50
C PRO A 307 13.27 2.94 10.14
N LYS A 308 12.46 3.40 9.18
CA LYS A 308 12.31 2.77 7.86
C LYS A 308 13.60 2.72 7.05
N ASP A 309 14.46 3.67 7.24
CA ASP A 309 15.78 3.79 6.59
C ASP A 309 16.84 2.84 7.18
N LYS A 310 16.60 2.31 8.38
CA LYS A 310 17.52 1.42 9.11
C LYS A 310 17.04 -0.01 9.22
N VAL A 311 15.74 -0.24 9.08
CA VAL A 311 15.17 -1.58 9.25
C VAL A 311 15.52 -2.49 8.08
N VAL A 312 16.09 -3.66 8.38
CA VAL A 312 16.35 -4.70 7.40
C VAL A 312 15.20 -5.70 7.43
N PRO A 313 14.54 -5.95 6.28
CA PRO A 313 13.42 -6.87 6.22
C PRO A 313 13.86 -8.32 6.41
N ILE A 314 13.11 -9.08 7.20
CA ILE A 314 13.34 -10.52 7.41
C ILE A 314 12.26 -11.37 6.75
N ASP A 315 12.66 -12.55 6.28
CA ASP A 315 11.76 -13.61 5.81
C ASP A 315 11.79 -14.75 6.83
N VAL A 316 10.61 -15.13 7.36
CA VAL A 316 10.51 -16.20 8.37
C VAL A 316 9.37 -17.13 8.03
N THR A 317 9.64 -18.44 8.06
CA THR A 317 8.59 -19.47 8.02
C THR A 317 8.69 -20.29 9.30
N LEU A 318 7.57 -20.66 9.91
CA LEU A 318 7.54 -21.44 11.16
C LEU A 318 6.20 -22.17 11.29
N GLY A 319 6.23 -23.45 11.67
CA GLY A 319 5.04 -24.28 11.84
C GLY A 319 4.57 -25.00 10.57
N LYS A 320 5.33 -24.92 9.46
CA LYS A 320 4.99 -25.59 8.20
C LYS A 320 5.78 -26.89 7.99
N THR A 321 7.08 -26.78 7.87
CA THR A 321 8.03 -27.90 7.71
C THR A 321 8.77 -28.17 9.00
N TYR A 322 8.85 -27.19 9.87
CA TYR A 322 9.47 -27.26 11.18
C TYR A 322 8.68 -26.39 12.16
N ASP A 323 8.60 -26.81 13.40
CA ASP A 323 7.94 -26.11 14.50
C ASP A 323 8.93 -25.40 15.44
N LEU A 324 10.21 -25.73 15.35
CA LEU A 324 11.28 -25.05 16.05
C LEU A 324 12.24 -24.36 15.08
N LEU A 325 12.60 -23.11 15.38
CA LEU A 325 13.62 -22.35 14.66
C LEU A 325 14.71 -21.91 15.64
N ILE A 326 15.94 -22.37 15.42
CA ILE A 326 17.11 -22.06 16.25
C ILE A 326 17.94 -21.02 15.52
N ILE A 327 18.04 -19.79 16.07
CA ILE A 327 18.76 -18.68 15.47
C ILE A 327 20.14 -18.56 16.13
N THR A 328 21.19 -18.65 15.31
CA THR A 328 22.57 -18.56 15.75
C THR A 328 23.26 -17.32 15.18
N GLY A 329 24.43 -16.97 15.69
CA GLY A 329 25.20 -15.82 15.24
C GLY A 329 25.56 -14.84 16.37
N PRO A 330 26.25 -13.71 16.06
CA PRO A 330 26.66 -12.73 17.09
C PRO A 330 25.45 -11.98 17.69
N ASN A 331 25.58 -11.51 18.95
CA ASN A 331 24.50 -10.77 19.63
C ASN A 331 24.08 -9.51 18.90
N THR A 332 25.03 -8.83 18.29
CA THR A 332 24.78 -7.61 17.49
C THR A 332 24.08 -7.89 16.16
N GLY A 333 23.94 -9.16 15.75
CA GLY A 333 23.42 -9.56 14.44
C GLY A 333 21.90 -9.40 14.25
N GLY A 334 21.14 -9.08 15.29
CA GLY A 334 19.69 -8.88 15.19
C GLY A 334 18.85 -10.10 15.58
N LYS A 335 19.42 -11.10 16.29
CA LYS A 335 18.71 -12.30 16.76
C LYS A 335 17.48 -11.96 17.59
N THR A 336 17.67 -11.17 18.66
CA THR A 336 16.59 -10.68 19.54
C THR A 336 15.51 -9.89 18.78
N VAL A 337 15.94 -9.06 17.82
CA VAL A 337 15.01 -8.29 16.98
C VAL A 337 14.16 -9.21 16.11
N SER A 338 14.72 -10.28 15.57
CA SER A 338 13.97 -11.28 14.79
C SER A 338 12.92 -11.98 15.63
N LEU A 339 13.25 -12.41 16.86
CA LEU A 339 12.29 -12.97 17.83
C LEU A 339 11.16 -11.97 18.13
N LYS A 340 11.54 -10.72 18.50
CA LYS A 340 10.56 -9.66 18.79
C LYS A 340 9.67 -9.37 17.59
N THR A 341 10.20 -9.36 16.37
CA THR A 341 9.42 -9.12 15.15
C THR A 341 8.31 -10.16 14.98
N VAL A 342 8.64 -11.46 15.09
CA VAL A 342 7.64 -12.52 14.93
C VAL A 342 6.60 -12.48 16.04
N GLY A 343 7.03 -12.29 17.30
CA GLY A 343 6.13 -12.18 18.44
C GLY A 343 5.21 -10.98 18.34
N LEU A 344 5.76 -9.80 18.01
CA LEU A 344 5.00 -8.55 17.88
C LEU A 344 4.01 -8.60 16.72
N PHE A 345 4.41 -9.17 15.58
CA PHE A 345 3.50 -9.35 14.44
C PHE A 345 2.33 -10.27 14.76
N THR A 346 2.59 -11.33 15.54
CA THR A 346 1.53 -12.22 16.03
C THR A 346 0.53 -11.45 16.89
N LEU A 347 1.00 -10.63 17.83
CA LEU A 347 0.14 -9.81 18.69
C LEU A 347 -0.62 -8.75 17.89
N MET A 348 0.06 -8.03 16.98
CA MET A 348 -0.55 -7.02 16.11
C MET A 348 -1.63 -7.64 15.22
N GLY A 349 -1.30 -8.74 14.54
CA GLY A 349 -2.25 -9.42 13.66
C GLY A 349 -3.48 -9.91 14.42
N GLN A 350 -3.32 -10.49 15.60
CA GLN A 350 -4.42 -10.93 16.46
C GLN A 350 -5.23 -9.79 17.08
N ALA A 351 -4.72 -8.56 17.06
CA ALA A 351 -5.45 -7.35 17.46
C ALA A 351 -6.17 -6.64 16.27
N GLY A 352 -6.16 -7.23 15.08
CA GLY A 352 -6.76 -6.64 13.87
C GLY A 352 -5.94 -5.49 13.29
N LEU A 353 -4.64 -5.45 13.59
CA LEU A 353 -3.70 -4.49 13.00
C LEU A 353 -2.98 -5.14 11.82
N HIS A 354 -2.77 -4.37 10.76
CA HIS A 354 -1.87 -4.77 9.68
C HIS A 354 -0.42 -4.82 10.15
N ILE A 355 0.38 -5.67 9.54
CA ILE A 355 1.79 -5.81 9.85
C ILE A 355 2.66 -5.21 8.74
N PRO A 356 3.80 -4.57 9.06
CA PRO A 356 4.71 -4.02 8.05
C PRO A 356 5.51 -5.14 7.36
N ALA A 357 4.81 -5.93 6.55
CA ALA A 357 5.32 -7.04 5.74
C ALA A 357 4.75 -6.95 4.32
N TYR A 358 5.23 -7.81 3.42
CA TYR A 358 4.65 -7.91 2.08
C TYR A 358 3.35 -8.70 2.09
N ASP A 359 2.50 -8.43 1.11
CA ASP A 359 1.25 -9.13 0.88
C ASP A 359 1.44 -10.65 0.85
N HIS A 360 0.38 -11.38 1.21
CA HIS A 360 0.40 -12.82 1.36
C HIS A 360 1.38 -13.30 2.46
N SER A 361 1.59 -12.51 3.49
CA SER A 361 2.17 -12.98 4.74
C SER A 361 1.09 -13.68 5.55
N HIS A 362 1.41 -14.87 6.08
CA HIS A 362 0.47 -15.68 6.86
C HIS A 362 0.88 -15.65 8.32
N LEU A 363 -0.10 -15.53 9.20
CA LEU A 363 0.07 -15.70 10.63
C LEU A 363 -0.86 -16.82 11.12
N ARG A 364 -0.40 -17.52 12.15
CA ARG A 364 -1.21 -18.50 12.88
C ARG A 364 -1.84 -17.85 14.10
N VAL A 365 -3.05 -18.26 14.44
CA VAL A 365 -3.71 -17.84 15.69
C VAL A 365 -3.18 -18.65 16.85
N TYR A 366 -2.64 -17.98 17.87
CA TYR A 366 -2.19 -18.56 19.10
C TYR A 366 -3.09 -18.17 20.25
N GLU A 367 -3.35 -19.12 21.16
CA GLU A 367 -4.06 -18.84 22.42
C GLU A 367 -3.16 -18.08 23.38
N GLU A 368 -1.87 -18.47 23.45
CA GLU A 368 -0.87 -17.84 24.28
C GLU A 368 0.43 -17.61 23.52
N VAL A 369 1.05 -16.49 23.77
CA VAL A 369 2.41 -16.16 23.35
C VAL A 369 3.24 -16.01 24.61
N TYR A 370 4.38 -16.67 24.67
CA TYR A 370 5.35 -16.53 25.78
C TYR A 370 6.67 -16.01 25.21
N ALA A 371 7.32 -15.17 25.98
CA ALA A 371 8.63 -14.62 25.62
C ALA A 371 9.53 -14.61 26.86
N ASP A 372 10.68 -15.22 26.72
CA ASP A 372 11.81 -15.12 27.63
C ASP A 372 12.91 -14.33 26.89
N ILE A 373 12.77 -13.01 26.91
CA ILE A 373 13.60 -12.05 26.16
C ILE A 373 13.99 -10.90 27.07
N GLY A 374 15.27 -10.57 27.11
CA GLY A 374 15.81 -9.41 27.80
C GLY A 374 16.65 -9.78 29.04
N ASP A 375 17.67 -8.96 29.28
CA ASP A 375 18.49 -9.01 30.50
C ASP A 375 17.70 -8.36 31.64
N GLU A 376 17.29 -9.15 32.65
CA GLU A 376 16.78 -8.62 33.89
C GLU A 376 17.96 -8.07 34.75
N GLN A 377 18.64 -7.04 34.24
CA GLN A 377 19.70 -6.33 35.01
C GLN A 377 19.11 -5.32 36.01
N SER A 378 17.99 -5.61 36.64
CA SER A 378 17.51 -4.78 37.74
C SER A 378 18.27 -5.18 38.99
N ILE A 379 19.03 -4.24 39.54
CA ILE A 379 19.77 -4.33 40.81
C ILE A 379 18.89 -4.78 41.99
N GLU A 380 17.59 -4.70 41.86
CA GLU A 380 16.59 -5.04 42.90
C GLU A 380 16.25 -6.54 43.01
N GLN A 381 16.63 -7.35 41.98
CA GLN A 381 16.39 -8.81 42.02
C GLN A 381 17.68 -9.59 42.28
N SER A 382 17.80 -10.16 43.46
CA SER A 382 18.94 -10.91 43.94
C SER A 382 19.16 -12.30 43.31
N LEU A 383 18.37 -12.67 42.28
CA LEU A 383 18.50 -13.92 41.54
C LEU A 383 19.52 -13.74 40.43
N SER A 384 20.39 -14.75 40.22
CA SER A 384 21.28 -14.81 39.09
C SER A 384 20.45 -14.79 37.78
N THR A 385 20.98 -14.16 36.71
CA THR A 385 20.35 -14.08 35.38
C THR A 385 19.84 -15.45 34.89
N PHE A 386 20.65 -16.49 35.09
CA PHE A 386 20.26 -17.88 34.78
C PHE A 386 19.01 -18.33 35.53
N SER A 387 18.93 -18.06 36.85
CA SER A 387 17.79 -18.46 37.68
C SER A 387 16.51 -17.78 37.23
N SER A 388 16.57 -16.50 36.84
CA SER A 388 15.39 -15.74 36.36
C SER A 388 14.85 -16.35 35.05
N HIS A 389 15.74 -16.61 34.08
CA HIS A 389 15.40 -17.26 32.80
C HIS A 389 14.82 -18.67 33.04
N MET A 390 15.41 -19.43 33.97
CA MET A 390 14.96 -20.78 34.27
C MET A 390 13.57 -20.82 34.92
N VAL A 391 13.28 -19.89 35.84
CA VAL A 391 11.94 -19.74 36.44
C VAL A 391 10.90 -19.43 35.36
N ASN A 392 11.21 -18.53 34.42
CA ASN A 392 10.32 -18.19 33.32
C ASN A 392 10.15 -19.37 32.34
N THR A 393 11.24 -20.06 32.02
CA THR A 393 11.21 -21.27 31.19
C THR A 393 10.34 -22.36 31.82
N VAL A 394 10.47 -22.63 33.14
CA VAL A 394 9.62 -23.58 33.88
C VAL A 394 8.14 -23.16 33.82
N TYR A 395 7.86 -21.85 33.95
CA TYR A 395 6.51 -21.33 33.83
C TYR A 395 5.94 -21.60 32.42
N ILE A 396 6.72 -21.38 31.36
CA ILE A 396 6.35 -21.63 29.96
C ILE A 396 6.10 -23.13 29.75
N LEU A 397 7.05 -23.99 30.13
CA LEU A 397 6.95 -25.43 29.96
C LEU A 397 5.71 -26.06 30.58
N LYS A 398 5.29 -25.55 31.77
CA LYS A 398 4.07 -26.01 32.43
C LYS A 398 2.78 -25.69 31.69
N ARG A 399 2.75 -24.66 30.87
CA ARG A 399 1.56 -24.12 30.21
C ARG A 399 1.52 -24.26 28.70
N ALA A 400 2.69 -24.32 28.07
CA ALA A 400 2.80 -24.41 26.63
C ALA A 400 2.09 -25.64 26.05
N ASN A 401 1.39 -25.47 24.97
CA ASN A 401 0.70 -26.49 24.18
C ASN A 401 0.81 -26.20 22.69
N LYS A 402 0.23 -27.02 21.83
CA LYS A 402 0.26 -26.86 20.37
C LYS A 402 -0.29 -25.53 19.82
N LYS A 403 -1.03 -24.77 20.63
CA LYS A 403 -1.56 -23.43 20.30
C LYS A 403 -0.77 -22.29 20.96
N THR A 404 0.47 -22.57 21.33
CA THR A 404 1.39 -21.63 21.95
C THR A 404 2.52 -21.27 21.00
N LEU A 405 2.89 -19.99 21.00
CA LEU A 405 4.15 -19.49 20.46
C LEU A 405 5.11 -19.21 21.63
N ALA A 406 6.27 -19.85 21.65
CA ALA A 406 7.29 -19.66 22.67
C ALA A 406 8.57 -19.05 22.06
N LEU A 407 9.05 -17.96 22.64
CA LEU A 407 10.20 -17.20 22.17
C LEU A 407 11.26 -17.17 23.29
N PHE A 408 12.46 -17.66 23.00
CA PHE A 408 13.56 -17.75 23.94
C PHE A 408 14.77 -16.99 23.42
N ASP A 409 15.27 -16.03 24.18
CA ASP A 409 16.50 -15.34 23.84
C ASP A 409 17.64 -15.91 24.70
N GLU A 410 18.74 -16.25 24.09
CA GLU A 410 19.94 -16.84 24.73
C GLU A 410 19.64 -18.04 25.64
N LEU A 411 18.84 -19.00 25.15
CA LEU A 411 18.42 -20.16 25.91
C LEU A 411 19.61 -20.96 26.46
N GLY A 412 19.65 -21.18 27.77
CA GLY A 412 20.71 -21.87 28.47
C GLY A 412 21.91 -21.03 28.88
N ALA A 413 21.92 -19.71 28.57
CA ALA A 413 23.01 -18.82 28.95
C ALA A 413 23.10 -18.59 30.47
N GLY A 414 24.27 -18.19 30.95
CA GLY A 414 24.47 -17.81 32.36
C GLY A 414 24.88 -18.94 33.31
N THR A 415 25.18 -20.15 32.79
CA THR A 415 25.76 -21.29 33.52
C THR A 415 26.94 -21.88 32.77
N ASP A 416 27.45 -23.04 33.20
CA ASP A 416 28.48 -23.78 32.46
C ASP A 416 27.99 -24.06 31.04
N PRO A 417 28.81 -23.78 29.99
CA PRO A 417 28.37 -23.92 28.62
C PRO A 417 27.90 -25.31 28.23
N THR A 418 28.49 -26.36 28.76
CA THR A 418 28.10 -27.75 28.46
C THR A 418 26.77 -28.11 29.12
N GLU A 419 26.55 -27.67 30.37
CA GLU A 419 25.29 -27.87 31.09
C GLU A 419 24.18 -27.01 30.45
N GLY A 420 24.50 -25.75 30.09
CA GLY A 420 23.57 -24.85 29.44
C GLY A 420 23.07 -25.35 28.10
N ALA A 421 23.99 -25.87 27.26
CA ALA A 421 23.67 -26.47 25.97
C ALA A 421 22.79 -27.73 26.14
N ALA A 422 23.14 -28.64 27.07
CA ALA A 422 22.37 -29.84 27.34
C ALA A 422 20.94 -29.53 27.83
N LEU A 423 20.80 -28.53 28.74
CA LEU A 423 19.50 -28.08 29.22
C LEU A 423 18.68 -27.46 28.10
N ALA A 424 19.29 -26.62 27.25
CA ALA A 424 18.61 -25.98 26.15
C ALA A 424 18.07 -27.00 25.13
N ILE A 425 18.86 -28.01 24.77
CA ILE A 425 18.43 -29.11 23.90
C ILE A 425 17.25 -29.85 24.53
N ALA A 426 17.34 -30.23 25.82
CA ALA A 426 16.27 -30.97 26.51
C ALA A 426 14.97 -30.16 26.60
N ILE A 427 15.07 -28.84 26.81
CA ILE A 427 13.91 -27.93 26.83
C ILE A 427 13.25 -27.86 25.45
N LEU A 428 14.05 -27.66 24.40
CA LEU A 428 13.55 -27.57 23.03
C LEU A 428 12.95 -28.88 22.55
N ASP A 429 13.58 -29.99 22.85
CA ASP A 429 13.08 -31.36 22.54
C ASP A 429 11.74 -31.64 23.25
N ASN A 430 11.58 -31.22 24.51
CA ASN A 430 10.30 -31.32 25.21
C ASN A 430 9.20 -30.50 24.54
N LEU A 431 9.51 -29.27 24.07
CA LEU A 431 8.56 -28.41 23.36
C LEU A 431 8.21 -29.00 21.99
N HIS A 432 9.21 -29.52 21.25
CA HIS A 432 9.05 -30.17 19.97
C HIS A 432 8.14 -31.42 20.06
N ASN A 433 8.41 -32.30 21.01
CA ASN A 433 7.59 -33.50 21.26
C ASN A 433 6.12 -33.18 21.63
N ARG A 434 5.85 -31.94 22.04
CA ARG A 434 4.51 -31.43 22.34
C ARG A 434 3.91 -30.58 21.21
N ASN A 435 4.57 -30.50 20.06
CA ASN A 435 4.20 -29.68 18.90
C ASN A 435 3.96 -28.21 19.25
N VAL A 436 4.80 -27.66 20.14
CA VAL A 436 4.79 -26.25 20.49
C VAL A 436 5.60 -25.49 19.46
N THR A 437 5.02 -24.46 18.87
CA THR A 437 5.76 -23.59 17.95
C THR A 437 6.73 -22.71 18.74
N ALA A 438 8.04 -22.82 18.47
CA ALA A 438 9.02 -22.02 19.20
C ALA A 438 10.14 -21.46 18.33
N MET A 439 10.72 -20.36 18.80
CA MET A 439 11.97 -19.79 18.29
C MET A 439 12.93 -19.59 19.44
N ALA A 440 14.17 -19.98 19.26
CA ALA A 440 15.21 -19.78 20.27
C ALA A 440 16.46 -19.18 19.65
N THR A 441 17.11 -18.28 20.36
CA THR A 441 18.46 -17.84 20.01
C THR A 441 19.49 -18.48 20.93
N THR A 442 20.67 -18.71 20.39
CA THR A 442 21.76 -19.34 21.15
C THR A 442 23.14 -19.03 20.54
N HIS A 443 24.16 -19.27 21.36
CA HIS A 443 25.56 -19.26 20.95
C HIS A 443 26.17 -20.65 20.91
N TYR A 444 25.48 -21.67 21.38
CA TYR A 444 26.01 -23.04 21.52
C TYR A 444 26.06 -23.77 20.19
N SER A 445 27.20 -24.38 19.87
CA SER A 445 27.37 -25.15 18.64
C SER A 445 26.58 -26.47 18.67
N GLU A 446 26.35 -27.04 19.85
CA GLU A 446 25.56 -28.24 20.06
C GLU A 446 24.10 -28.09 19.60
N LEU A 447 23.51 -26.88 19.76
CA LEU A 447 22.18 -26.60 19.26
C LEU A 447 22.11 -26.48 17.73
N LYS A 448 23.23 -26.08 17.09
CA LYS A 448 23.33 -26.13 15.61
C LYS A 448 23.28 -27.54 15.11
N ILE A 449 24.01 -28.47 15.80
CA ILE A 449 24.03 -29.90 15.47
C ILE A 449 22.66 -30.53 15.73
N TYR A 450 22.03 -30.21 16.87
CA TYR A 450 20.69 -30.69 17.21
C TYR A 450 19.68 -30.30 16.11
N ALA A 451 19.70 -29.06 15.61
CA ALA A 451 18.80 -28.64 14.55
C ALA A 451 19.09 -29.28 13.18
N LEU A 452 20.34 -29.71 12.91
CA LEU A 452 20.68 -30.44 11.67
C LEU A 452 20.29 -31.93 11.73
N SER A 453 20.23 -32.51 12.95
CA SER A 453 19.99 -33.92 13.18
C SER A 453 18.53 -34.27 13.54
N THR A 454 17.68 -33.27 13.77
CA THR A 454 16.31 -33.49 14.27
C THR A 454 15.29 -32.98 13.24
N ASP A 455 14.47 -33.87 12.74
CA ASP A 455 13.37 -33.52 11.84
C ASP A 455 12.38 -32.57 12.54
N GLY A 456 11.93 -31.54 11.86
CA GLY A 456 11.00 -30.53 12.43
C GLY A 456 11.69 -29.43 13.22
N VAL A 457 13.03 -29.43 13.27
CA VAL A 457 13.86 -28.36 13.83
C VAL A 457 14.72 -27.75 12.73
N GLU A 458 14.77 -26.40 12.64
CA GLU A 458 15.52 -25.74 11.58
C GLU A 458 16.51 -24.73 12.16
N ASN A 459 17.66 -24.62 11.50
CA ASN A 459 18.66 -23.59 11.79
C ASN A 459 18.34 -22.27 11.08
N ALA A 460 18.71 -21.18 11.72
CA ALA A 460 18.81 -19.89 11.06
C ALA A 460 20.06 -19.14 11.57
N SER A 461 20.59 -18.25 10.75
CA SER A 461 21.68 -17.38 11.14
C SER A 461 21.37 -15.90 10.84
N CYS A 462 21.89 -15.02 11.68
CA CYS A 462 21.98 -13.61 11.36
C CYS A 462 23.28 -13.34 10.62
N GLU A 463 23.15 -12.90 9.36
CA GLU A 463 24.31 -12.62 8.50
C GLU A 463 25.18 -11.50 9.10
N PHE A 464 26.48 -11.72 9.10
CA PHE A 464 27.47 -10.76 9.58
C PHE A 464 28.52 -10.54 8.50
N ASP A 465 28.74 -9.28 8.11
CA ASP A 465 29.78 -8.95 7.15
C ASP A 465 31.14 -8.83 7.87
N VAL A 466 31.98 -9.80 7.64
CA VAL A 466 33.32 -9.83 8.22
C VAL A 466 34.23 -8.77 7.60
N GLU A 467 33.97 -8.27 6.38
CA GLU A 467 34.79 -7.26 5.74
C GLU A 467 34.59 -5.90 6.37
N SER A 468 33.33 -5.49 6.58
CA SER A 468 32.97 -4.22 7.20
C SER A 468 32.92 -4.26 8.73
N LEU A 469 32.99 -5.43 9.36
CA LEU A 469 32.71 -5.68 10.78
C LEU A 469 31.31 -5.17 11.23
N GLN A 470 30.35 -5.20 10.32
CA GLN A 470 29.00 -4.73 10.59
C GLN A 470 27.99 -5.87 10.41
N PRO A 471 26.95 -5.92 11.26
CA PRO A 471 25.83 -6.82 11.04
C PRO A 471 25.04 -6.36 9.83
N THR A 472 24.65 -7.30 8.95
CA THR A 472 23.73 -7.01 7.84
C THR A 472 22.27 -7.05 8.28
N TYR A 473 22.00 -7.59 9.48
CA TYR A 473 20.67 -7.84 10.06
C TYR A 473 19.78 -8.75 9.21
N ARG A 474 20.33 -9.44 8.21
CA ARG A 474 19.57 -10.40 7.39
C ARG A 474 19.49 -11.74 8.11
N LEU A 475 18.29 -12.30 8.13
CA LEU A 475 18.05 -13.64 8.65
C LEU A 475 18.10 -14.66 7.51
N LEU A 476 19.01 -15.63 7.61
CA LEU A 476 19.20 -16.73 6.67
C LEU A 476 18.67 -18.01 7.31
N VAL A 477 17.50 -18.46 6.88
CA VAL A 477 16.89 -19.70 7.36
C VAL A 477 17.46 -20.89 6.60
N GLY A 478 17.68 -22.02 7.27
CA GLY A 478 18.25 -23.23 6.70
C GLY A 478 19.78 -23.32 6.73
N VAL A 479 20.43 -22.35 7.40
CA VAL A 479 21.90 -22.33 7.55
C VAL A 479 22.26 -21.98 8.98
N PRO A 480 23.03 -22.80 9.70
CA PRO A 480 23.59 -22.43 10.98
C PRO A 480 24.65 -21.32 10.84
N GLY A 481 24.70 -20.39 11.78
CA GLY A 481 25.69 -19.30 11.76
C GLY A 481 27.09 -19.79 12.10
N LYS A 482 28.08 -19.24 11.41
CA LYS A 482 29.50 -19.48 11.72
C LYS A 482 30.00 -18.62 12.87
N SER A 483 30.99 -19.11 13.57
CA SER A 483 31.71 -18.33 14.57
C SER A 483 32.73 -17.43 13.90
N ASN A 484 32.58 -16.11 14.06
CA ASN A 484 33.50 -15.13 13.45
C ASN A 484 34.49 -14.52 14.45
N ALA A 485 34.62 -15.09 15.67
CA ALA A 485 35.41 -14.52 16.76
C ALA A 485 36.86 -14.28 16.35
N PHE A 486 37.51 -15.24 15.74
CA PHE A 486 38.91 -15.10 15.32
C PHE A 486 39.11 -14.07 14.19
N ALA A 487 38.21 -14.06 13.22
CA ALA A 487 38.23 -13.11 12.11
C ALA A 487 38.02 -11.67 12.61
N ILE A 488 37.05 -11.49 13.50
CA ILE A 488 36.72 -10.21 14.15
C ILE A 488 37.92 -9.72 15.00
N SER A 489 38.47 -10.62 15.85
CA SER A 489 39.62 -10.28 16.72
C SER A 489 40.86 -9.87 15.91
N GLY A 490 41.14 -10.56 14.78
CA GLY A 490 42.23 -10.22 13.90
C GLY A 490 42.08 -8.85 13.26
N LYS A 491 40.88 -8.52 12.82
CA LYS A 491 40.59 -7.18 12.26
C LYS A 491 40.60 -6.07 13.30
N LEU A 492 40.26 -6.38 14.53
CA LEU A 492 40.38 -5.44 15.67
C LEU A 492 41.82 -5.22 16.15
N GLY A 493 42.76 -5.97 15.59
CA GLY A 493 44.18 -5.77 15.84
C GLY A 493 44.80 -6.76 16.84
N LEU A 494 44.13 -7.88 17.17
CA LEU A 494 44.71 -8.93 17.98
C LEU A 494 45.88 -9.59 17.19
N PRO A 495 47.08 -9.74 17.75
CA PRO A 495 48.22 -10.36 17.06
C PRO A 495 47.88 -11.75 16.52
N LYS A 496 48.32 -12.03 15.28
CA LYS A 496 48.01 -13.30 14.60
C LYS A 496 48.52 -14.51 15.38
N GLU A 497 49.67 -14.38 16.07
CA GLU A 497 50.24 -15.44 16.92
C GLU A 497 49.28 -15.87 18.03
N ILE A 498 48.58 -14.92 18.68
CA ILE A 498 47.57 -15.22 19.71
C ILE A 498 46.36 -15.91 19.10
N ILE A 499 45.94 -15.48 17.92
CA ILE A 499 44.81 -16.09 17.22
C ILE A 499 45.14 -17.51 16.79
N ASP A 500 46.34 -17.74 16.26
CA ASP A 500 46.81 -19.05 15.84
C ASP A 500 46.96 -20.00 17.04
N GLU A 501 47.38 -19.49 18.20
CA GLU A 501 47.51 -20.27 19.43
C GLU A 501 46.11 -20.59 20.01
N ALA A 502 45.19 -19.63 20.09
CA ALA A 502 43.81 -19.85 20.47
C ALA A 502 43.14 -20.86 19.54
N GLY A 503 43.42 -20.76 18.25
CA GLY A 503 42.98 -21.71 17.27
C GLY A 503 43.40 -23.16 17.55
N LYS A 504 44.60 -23.40 18.11
CA LYS A 504 45.07 -24.75 18.47
C LYS A 504 44.35 -25.37 19.68
N LEU A 505 43.81 -24.52 20.54
CA LEU A 505 43.04 -24.93 21.73
C LEU A 505 41.60 -25.34 21.45
N VAL A 506 41.10 -25.08 20.25
CA VAL A 506 39.76 -25.52 19.82
C VAL A 506 39.81 -26.97 19.32
N ASP A 507 38.89 -27.81 19.75
CA ASP A 507 38.84 -29.24 19.38
C ASP A 507 38.73 -29.45 17.86
N SER A 508 39.37 -30.56 17.38
CA SER A 508 39.41 -30.92 15.96
C SER A 508 38.04 -31.13 15.34
N ASP A 509 37.11 -31.71 16.09
CA ASP A 509 35.74 -32.03 15.65
C ASP A 509 34.91 -30.77 15.53
N SER A 510 35.05 -29.82 16.45
CA SER A 510 34.45 -28.49 16.38
C SER A 510 34.92 -27.69 15.18
N ARG A 511 36.23 -27.80 14.81
CA ARG A 511 36.75 -27.14 13.61
C ARG A 511 36.19 -27.72 12.33
N SER A 512 36.21 -29.05 12.19
CA SER A 512 35.68 -29.73 11.02
C SER A 512 34.20 -29.39 10.78
N PHE A 513 33.42 -29.25 11.85
CA PHE A 513 32.01 -28.82 11.77
C PHE A 513 31.87 -27.35 11.34
N GLU A 514 32.66 -26.46 11.91
CA GLU A 514 32.63 -25.01 11.53
C GLU A 514 33.09 -24.79 10.07
N ASP A 515 33.99 -25.59 9.54
CA ASP A 515 34.43 -25.56 8.14
C ASP A 515 33.27 -25.96 7.20
N VAL A 516 32.50 -26.99 7.54
CA VAL A 516 31.32 -27.43 6.80
C VAL A 516 30.22 -26.37 6.87
N VAL A 517 29.95 -25.79 8.04
CA VAL A 517 29.00 -24.69 8.23
C VAL A 517 29.39 -23.49 7.38
N THR A 518 30.68 -23.14 7.34
CA THR A 518 31.20 -22.07 6.51
C THR A 518 30.94 -22.29 5.03
N GLY A 519 31.21 -23.48 4.52
CA GLY A 519 30.91 -23.86 3.13
C GLY A 519 29.42 -23.80 2.78
N LEU A 520 28.55 -24.22 3.69
CA LEU A 520 27.10 -24.15 3.52
C LEU A 520 26.59 -22.70 3.50
N GLU A 521 27.09 -21.84 4.40
CA GLU A 521 26.69 -20.43 4.48
C GLU A 521 27.13 -19.68 3.22
N ASP A 522 28.37 -19.89 2.77
CA ASP A 522 28.90 -19.28 1.55
C ASP A 522 28.11 -19.69 0.31
N ALA A 523 27.81 -20.98 0.16
CA ALA A 523 27.00 -21.52 -0.93
C ALA A 523 25.57 -20.95 -0.91
N ARG A 524 24.95 -20.85 0.26
CA ARG A 524 23.61 -20.30 0.42
C ARG A 524 23.55 -18.81 0.13
N THR A 525 24.52 -18.06 0.66
CA THR A 525 24.62 -16.61 0.42
C THR A 525 24.81 -16.30 -1.07
N ALA A 526 25.63 -17.11 -1.76
CA ALA A 526 25.79 -17.02 -3.21
C ALA A 526 24.48 -17.32 -3.95
N ALA A 527 23.77 -18.39 -3.58
CA ALA A 527 22.49 -18.76 -4.16
C ALA A 527 21.41 -17.67 -3.94
N GLU A 528 21.39 -17.06 -2.77
CA GLU A 528 20.42 -16.01 -2.45
C GLU A 528 20.71 -14.70 -3.21
N LYS A 529 21.99 -14.31 -3.35
CA LYS A 529 22.40 -13.19 -4.21
C LYS A 529 21.97 -13.40 -5.66
N GLU A 530 22.14 -14.61 -6.19
CA GLU A 530 21.70 -14.93 -7.55
C GLU A 530 20.17 -14.92 -7.66
N ARG A 531 19.45 -15.40 -6.65
CA ARG A 531 17.99 -15.35 -6.60
C ARG A 531 17.47 -13.90 -6.56
N GLU A 532 18.10 -13.00 -5.79
CA GLU A 532 17.74 -11.59 -5.76
C GLU A 532 17.98 -10.91 -7.11
N LYS A 533 19.11 -11.20 -7.77
CA LYS A 533 19.38 -10.70 -9.12
C LYS A 533 18.33 -11.19 -10.12
N ALA A 534 18.01 -12.48 -10.08
CA ALA A 534 16.98 -13.06 -10.94
C ALA A 534 15.60 -12.44 -10.69
N LYS A 535 15.27 -12.15 -9.42
CA LYS A 535 14.02 -11.47 -9.05
C LYS A 535 13.97 -10.04 -9.61
N LYS A 536 15.02 -9.25 -9.45
CA LYS A 536 15.10 -7.88 -10.01
C LYS A 536 14.94 -7.89 -11.53
N ILE A 537 15.63 -8.79 -12.23
CA ILE A 537 15.51 -8.94 -13.68
C ILE A 537 14.08 -9.29 -14.08
N ARG A 538 13.42 -10.16 -13.31
CA ARG A 538 12.03 -10.52 -13.55
C ARG A 538 11.08 -9.33 -13.37
N GLU A 539 11.23 -8.57 -12.29
CA GLU A 539 10.43 -7.37 -12.02
C GLU A 539 10.62 -6.31 -13.11
N GLU A 540 11.85 -6.10 -13.56
CA GLU A 540 12.16 -5.24 -14.70
C GLU A 540 11.51 -5.73 -15.99
N ALA A 541 11.57 -7.03 -16.27
CA ALA A 541 10.95 -7.64 -17.44
C ALA A 541 9.42 -7.51 -17.42
N GLU A 542 8.79 -7.72 -16.26
CA GLU A 542 7.35 -7.51 -16.07
C GLU A 542 6.97 -6.03 -16.30
N HIS A 543 7.72 -5.10 -15.74
CA HIS A 543 7.52 -3.67 -15.97
C HIS A 543 7.66 -3.26 -17.44
N PHE A 544 8.67 -3.80 -18.14
CA PHE A 544 8.83 -3.59 -19.58
C PHE A 544 7.66 -4.18 -20.37
N ARG A 545 7.20 -5.38 -20.00
CA ARG A 545 6.04 -6.02 -20.63
C ARG A 545 4.78 -5.16 -20.48
N ASP A 546 4.52 -4.64 -19.29
CA ASP A 546 3.35 -3.80 -19.03
C ASP A 546 3.43 -2.45 -19.77
N LYS A 547 4.61 -1.84 -19.82
CA LYS A 547 4.85 -0.66 -20.66
C LYS A 547 4.60 -0.94 -22.14
N MET A 548 5.07 -2.07 -22.66
CA MET A 548 4.85 -2.45 -24.06
C MET A 548 3.37 -2.72 -24.34
N LYS A 549 2.65 -3.36 -23.41
CA LYS A 549 1.21 -3.60 -23.51
C LYS A 549 0.44 -2.28 -23.59
N ALA A 550 0.72 -1.35 -22.68
CA ALA A 550 0.11 -0.02 -22.67
C ALA A 550 0.44 0.79 -23.96
N LYS A 551 1.65 0.63 -24.50
CA LYS A 551 2.05 1.27 -25.75
C LYS A 551 1.31 0.67 -26.97
N ASN A 552 1.15 -0.65 -27.01
CA ASN A 552 0.40 -1.33 -28.06
C ASN A 552 -1.08 -0.93 -28.03
N GLU A 553 -1.71 -0.89 -26.86
CA GLU A 553 -3.09 -0.42 -26.71
C GLU A 553 -3.27 1.03 -27.22
N ARG A 554 -2.31 1.92 -26.94
CA ARG A 554 -2.33 3.29 -27.50
C ARG A 554 -2.18 3.32 -29.02
N ILE A 555 -1.35 2.43 -29.57
CA ILE A 555 -1.16 2.30 -31.03
C ILE A 555 -2.45 1.79 -31.68
N ASP A 556 -3.12 0.79 -31.07
CA ASP A 556 -4.36 0.25 -31.59
C ASP A 556 -5.48 1.30 -31.59
N VAL A 557 -5.62 2.06 -30.51
CA VAL A 557 -6.59 3.18 -30.42
C VAL A 557 -6.27 4.27 -31.45
N ALA A 558 -4.99 4.59 -31.65
CA ALA A 558 -4.58 5.55 -32.67
C ALA A 558 -4.86 5.05 -34.09
N LYS A 559 -4.61 3.77 -34.36
CA LYS A 559 -4.90 3.11 -35.62
C LYS A 559 -6.40 3.12 -35.96
N ASP A 560 -7.24 2.77 -34.96
CA ASP A 560 -8.69 2.79 -35.13
C ASP A 560 -9.21 4.21 -35.39
N LYS A 561 -8.64 5.22 -34.75
CA LYS A 561 -8.97 6.62 -34.97
C LYS A 561 -8.59 7.08 -36.41
N ILE A 562 -7.42 6.66 -36.89
CA ILE A 562 -6.96 6.96 -38.26
C ILE A 562 -7.86 6.26 -39.29
N LEU A 563 -8.18 4.97 -39.09
CA LEU A 563 -9.07 4.22 -39.95
C LEU A 563 -10.48 4.81 -40.00
N ARG A 564 -11.00 5.25 -38.85
CA ARG A 564 -12.31 5.91 -38.78
C ARG A 564 -12.32 7.20 -39.61
N ARG A 565 -11.29 8.03 -39.43
CA ARG A 565 -11.13 9.28 -40.17
C ARG A 565 -11.01 9.05 -41.70
N ALA A 566 -10.19 8.07 -42.10
CA ALA A 566 -10.03 7.70 -43.51
C ALA A 566 -11.36 7.19 -44.12
N ASN A 567 -12.16 6.44 -43.38
CA ASN A 567 -13.48 5.99 -43.82
C ASN A 567 -14.48 7.14 -43.91
N GLU A 568 -14.46 8.12 -42.96
CA GLU A 568 -15.28 9.31 -43.01
C GLU A 568 -14.95 10.17 -44.24
N GLU A 569 -13.65 10.42 -44.49
CA GLU A 569 -13.18 11.16 -45.67
C GLU A 569 -13.53 10.44 -46.98
N ALA A 570 -13.37 9.12 -47.05
CA ALA A 570 -13.78 8.34 -48.21
C ALA A 570 -15.28 8.40 -48.47
N HIS A 571 -16.09 8.39 -47.40
CA HIS A 571 -17.55 8.50 -47.51
C HIS A 571 -17.99 9.88 -48.01
N GLU A 572 -17.34 10.96 -47.55
CA GLU A 572 -17.59 12.32 -48.07
C GLU A 572 -17.23 12.46 -49.54
N ILE A 573 -16.12 11.88 -49.98
CA ILE A 573 -15.69 11.91 -51.39
C ILE A 573 -16.69 11.17 -52.29
N ILE A 574 -17.14 9.98 -51.88
CA ILE A 574 -18.13 9.19 -52.60
C ILE A 574 -19.48 9.93 -52.64
N GLN A 575 -19.89 10.60 -51.54
CA GLN A 575 -21.13 11.36 -51.50
C GLN A 575 -21.07 12.57 -52.47
N LYS A 576 -19.97 13.34 -52.46
CA LYS A 576 -19.73 14.46 -53.40
C LYS A 576 -19.75 13.96 -54.85
N ALA A 577 -19.12 12.85 -55.17
CA ALA A 577 -19.12 12.25 -56.51
C ALA A 577 -20.54 11.84 -56.96
N LYS A 578 -21.34 11.25 -56.03
CA LYS A 578 -22.74 10.87 -56.28
C LYS A 578 -23.61 12.11 -56.55
N ASP A 579 -23.48 13.14 -55.70
CA ASP A 579 -24.25 14.38 -55.88
C ASP A 579 -23.93 15.05 -57.21
N THR A 580 -22.67 15.06 -57.62
CA THR A 580 -22.23 15.60 -58.91
C THR A 580 -22.77 14.77 -60.10
N ALA A 581 -22.77 13.44 -59.98
CA ALA A 581 -23.35 12.55 -60.98
C ALA A 581 -24.88 12.74 -61.12
N ASP A 582 -25.58 12.84 -59.98
CA ASP A 582 -27.04 13.05 -59.94
C ASP A 582 -27.43 14.42 -60.55
N GLU A 583 -26.64 15.46 -60.28
CA GLU A 583 -26.82 16.79 -60.90
C GLU A 583 -26.60 16.74 -62.42
N SER A 584 -25.60 16.03 -62.89
CA SER A 584 -25.30 15.86 -64.29
C SER A 584 -26.36 15.04 -65.02
N ILE A 585 -26.93 14.00 -64.36
CA ILE A 585 -28.04 13.21 -64.88
C ILE A 585 -29.32 14.10 -64.96
N ARG A 586 -29.57 14.93 -64.00
CA ARG A 586 -30.73 15.87 -64.01
C ARG A 586 -30.59 16.89 -65.14
N LYS A 587 -29.41 17.43 -65.34
CA LYS A 587 -29.14 18.35 -66.47
C LYS A 587 -29.28 17.66 -67.83
N TYR A 588 -28.75 16.42 -67.93
CA TYR A 588 -28.90 15.60 -69.19
C TYR A 588 -30.38 15.28 -69.50
N ASN A 589 -31.17 14.88 -68.50
CA ASN A 589 -32.62 14.61 -68.70
C ASN A 589 -33.43 15.86 -69.04
N LYS A 590 -32.99 17.03 -68.55
CA LYS A 590 -33.61 18.34 -68.93
C LYS A 590 -33.29 18.72 -70.40
N TRP A 591 -32.10 18.40 -70.88
CA TRP A 591 -31.67 18.66 -72.29
C TRP A 591 -32.32 17.71 -73.30
N MET A 592 -32.51 16.43 -72.91
CA MET A 592 -33.21 15.45 -73.74
C MET A 592 -34.66 15.86 -74.03
N LYS A 593 -35.28 16.77 -73.23
CA LYS A 593 -36.65 17.28 -73.46
C LYS A 593 -36.69 18.55 -74.26
N GLY A 594 -35.55 19.11 -74.77
CA GLY A 594 -35.49 20.35 -75.58
C GLY A 594 -34.54 20.18 -76.76
N SER A 595 -35.09 20.31 -78.00
CA SER A 595 -34.29 20.21 -79.21
C SER A 595 -33.40 21.43 -79.42
N GLY A 596 -32.07 21.31 -79.15
CA GLY A 596 -31.08 22.33 -79.38
C GLY A 596 -29.78 22.12 -78.59
N MET A 597 -28.89 21.24 -79.13
CA MET A 597 -27.85 20.73 -78.31
C MET A 597 -26.57 20.43 -79.00
N THR A 598 -25.55 21.30 -78.83
CA THR A 598 -24.13 20.83 -79.01
C THR A 598 -23.11 21.55 -78.11
N LYS A 599 -23.26 22.86 -77.89
CA LYS A 599 -22.27 23.61 -77.13
C LYS A 599 -22.42 23.44 -75.52
N GLU A 600 -23.60 23.19 -75.08
CA GLU A 600 -23.79 23.00 -73.63
C GLU A 600 -23.40 21.61 -73.12
N MET A 601 -23.57 20.57 -73.97
CA MET A 601 -23.09 19.21 -73.64
C MET A 601 -21.56 19.13 -73.54
N GLU A 602 -20.85 19.83 -74.43
CA GLU A 602 -19.37 19.88 -74.33
C GLU A 602 -18.90 20.63 -73.11
N LYS A 603 -19.60 21.67 -72.70
CA LYS A 603 -19.31 22.45 -71.50
C LYS A 603 -19.51 21.60 -70.24
N GLU A 604 -20.54 20.77 -70.17
CA GLU A 604 -20.83 19.92 -69.00
C GLU A 604 -19.90 18.69 -68.95
N ARG A 605 -19.50 18.18 -70.16
CA ARG A 605 -18.47 17.15 -70.24
C ARG A 605 -17.08 17.65 -69.77
N ALA A 606 -16.79 18.93 -69.98
CA ALA A 606 -15.60 19.59 -69.49
C ALA A 606 -15.69 19.81 -67.98
N ASN A 607 -16.86 20.18 -67.42
CA ASN A 607 -17.09 20.35 -65.97
C ASN A 607 -17.00 19.01 -65.19
N LEU A 608 -17.57 17.92 -65.81
CA LEU A 608 -17.44 16.58 -65.20
C LEU A 608 -15.98 16.08 -65.22
N ARG A 609 -15.23 16.36 -66.32
CA ARG A 609 -13.80 16.05 -66.32
C ARG A 609 -13.01 16.85 -65.33
N LYS A 610 -13.40 18.11 -65.06
CA LYS A 610 -12.77 18.97 -64.11
C LYS A 610 -13.07 18.48 -62.65
N ALA A 611 -14.31 18.11 -62.34
CA ALA A 611 -14.74 17.53 -61.07
C ALA A 611 -14.06 16.16 -60.81
N LEU A 612 -13.92 15.31 -61.83
CA LEU A 612 -13.18 14.04 -61.76
C LEU A 612 -11.70 14.26 -61.48
N ASN A 613 -11.05 15.21 -62.11
CA ASN A 613 -9.65 15.53 -61.86
C ASN A 613 -9.45 16.19 -60.51
N GLU A 614 -10.40 16.98 -60.01
CA GLU A 614 -10.38 17.56 -58.67
C GLU A 614 -10.52 16.46 -57.57
N THR A 615 -11.42 15.48 -57.77
CA THR A 615 -11.58 14.30 -56.87
C THR A 615 -10.36 13.37 -56.93
N GLU A 616 -9.75 13.20 -58.09
CA GLU A 616 -8.53 12.40 -58.27
C GLU A 616 -7.30 13.07 -57.66
N SER A 617 -7.25 14.41 -57.64
CA SER A 617 -6.21 15.17 -56.91
C SER A 617 -6.40 15.17 -55.40
N GLU A 618 -7.64 15.13 -54.89
CA GLU A 618 -7.95 14.97 -53.44
C GLU A 618 -7.68 13.55 -52.92
N LEU A 619 -7.77 12.53 -53.79
CA LEU A 619 -7.43 11.13 -53.48
C LEU A 619 -5.91 10.85 -53.53
N THR A 620 -5.13 11.72 -54.13
CA THR A 620 -3.66 11.60 -54.14
C THR A 620 -3.14 12.12 -52.80
N ILE A 621 -2.90 11.22 -51.85
CA ILE A 621 -2.15 11.51 -50.62
C ILE A 621 -0.81 12.10 -51.05
N GLU A 622 -0.55 13.35 -50.72
CA GLU A 622 0.78 13.96 -50.83
C GLU A 622 1.75 13.22 -49.91
N GLY A 623 2.25 12.09 -50.37
CA GLY A 623 3.44 11.46 -49.82
C GLY A 623 4.57 12.47 -49.95
N THR A 624 5.11 12.86 -48.85
CA THR A 624 6.29 13.70 -48.69
C THR A 624 7.33 13.33 -49.80
N LYS A 625 7.42 14.15 -50.82
CA LYS A 625 8.51 14.12 -51.80
C LYS A 625 9.81 14.47 -51.09
N LYS A 626 10.50 13.48 -50.51
CA LYS A 626 11.93 13.60 -50.26
C LYS A 626 12.64 13.38 -51.62
N ALA A 627 13.52 14.30 -51.94
CA ALA A 627 14.34 14.25 -53.15
C ALA A 627 15.01 12.87 -53.31
N PRO A 628 15.13 12.34 -54.56
CA PRO A 628 15.68 11.04 -54.82
C PRO A 628 17.18 11.02 -54.45
N LYS A 629 17.51 10.33 -53.33
CA LYS A 629 18.88 9.90 -53.09
C LYS A 629 19.19 8.76 -54.07
N LYS A 630 20.39 8.76 -54.65
CA LYS A 630 20.86 7.77 -55.63
C LYS A 630 20.62 6.34 -55.15
N ALA A 631 19.98 5.52 -56.01
CA ALA A 631 19.89 4.09 -55.80
C ALA A 631 21.32 3.49 -55.68
N PRO A 632 21.55 2.53 -54.79
CA PRO A 632 22.88 1.96 -54.58
C PRO A 632 23.36 1.20 -55.85
N ASP A 633 24.53 1.57 -56.37
CA ASP A 633 25.12 1.01 -57.59
C ASP A 633 25.55 -0.47 -57.46
N LYS A 634 25.79 -0.97 -56.28
CA LYS A 634 26.12 -2.39 -55.97
C LYS A 634 25.56 -2.80 -54.63
N LEU A 635 24.66 -3.76 -54.60
CA LEU A 635 24.13 -4.42 -53.41
C LEU A 635 24.76 -5.80 -53.22
N GLN A 636 25.08 -6.17 -51.98
CA GLN A 636 25.56 -7.52 -51.65
C GLN A 636 24.51 -8.19 -50.71
N ILE A 637 24.53 -9.53 -50.69
CA ILE A 637 23.69 -10.28 -49.80
C ILE A 637 24.24 -10.07 -48.35
N GLY A 638 23.38 -9.58 -47.44
CA GLY A 638 23.77 -9.23 -46.09
C GLY A 638 23.78 -7.72 -45.84
N ASP A 639 23.73 -6.88 -46.85
CA ASP A 639 23.70 -5.42 -46.67
C ASP A 639 22.43 -4.97 -45.93
N ILE A 640 22.59 -4.02 -45.00
CA ILE A 640 21.47 -3.44 -44.30
C ILE A 640 20.94 -2.23 -45.06
N VAL A 641 19.70 -2.31 -45.45
CA VAL A 641 19.01 -1.32 -46.29
C VAL A 641 17.76 -0.77 -45.66
N MET A 642 17.41 0.47 -45.92
CA MET A 642 16.11 1.06 -45.61
C MET A 642 15.18 0.90 -46.83
N VAL A 643 14.00 0.33 -46.61
CA VAL A 643 12.94 0.26 -47.61
C VAL A 643 12.06 1.49 -47.46
N HIS A 644 12.15 2.43 -48.43
CA HIS A 644 11.47 3.73 -48.29
C HIS A 644 9.94 3.63 -48.37
N SER A 645 9.39 2.76 -49.20
CA SER A 645 7.94 2.54 -49.32
C SER A 645 7.30 2.03 -48.01
N MET A 646 8.08 1.33 -47.17
CA MET A 646 7.60 0.74 -45.95
C MET A 646 8.16 1.42 -44.67
N GLY A 647 9.20 2.28 -44.81
CA GLY A 647 9.87 2.95 -43.71
C GLY A 647 10.58 2.00 -42.70
N ILE A 648 10.95 0.79 -43.15
CA ILE A 648 11.50 -0.28 -42.31
C ILE A 648 12.90 -0.66 -42.76
N LYS A 649 13.79 -0.93 -41.81
CA LYS A 649 15.12 -1.49 -42.07
C LYS A 649 15.02 -2.98 -42.35
N GLY A 650 15.76 -3.45 -43.36
CA GLY A 650 15.85 -4.86 -43.72
C GLY A 650 17.24 -5.26 -44.18
N THR A 651 17.46 -6.57 -44.30
CA THR A 651 18.72 -7.13 -44.81
C THR A 651 18.49 -7.73 -46.20
N VAL A 652 19.36 -7.44 -47.14
CA VAL A 652 19.28 -7.97 -48.51
C VAL A 652 19.52 -9.48 -48.50
N SER A 653 18.52 -10.24 -48.94
CA SER A 653 18.57 -11.73 -48.96
C SER A 653 18.96 -12.30 -50.33
N THR A 654 18.72 -11.57 -51.43
CA THR A 654 19.09 -11.99 -52.78
C THR A 654 19.62 -10.81 -53.60
N LEU A 655 20.52 -11.09 -54.54
CA LEU A 655 20.98 -10.09 -55.49
C LEU A 655 19.83 -9.65 -56.42
N PRO A 656 19.86 -8.41 -56.95
CA PRO A 656 18.85 -7.91 -57.90
C PRO A 656 18.70 -8.78 -59.11
N ASN A 657 17.47 -9.08 -59.52
CA ASN A 657 17.18 -9.80 -60.76
C ASN A 657 17.22 -8.87 -61.96
N SER A 658 17.04 -9.42 -63.19
CA SER A 658 17.05 -8.68 -64.48
C SER A 658 15.99 -7.56 -64.58
N LYS A 659 15.03 -7.52 -63.66
CA LYS A 659 13.98 -6.47 -63.50
C LYS A 659 14.27 -5.45 -62.42
N GLY A 660 15.48 -5.45 -61.83
CA GLY A 660 15.88 -4.53 -60.78
C GLY A 660 15.19 -4.72 -59.41
N LYS A 661 14.75 -5.95 -59.09
CA LYS A 661 14.11 -6.29 -57.82
C LYS A 661 14.94 -7.30 -57.01
N CYS A 662 14.96 -7.18 -55.72
CA CYS A 662 15.62 -8.11 -54.79
C CYS A 662 14.74 -8.42 -53.60
N PHE A 663 14.99 -9.54 -52.92
CA PHE A 663 14.31 -9.88 -51.67
C PHE A 663 15.05 -9.28 -50.51
N VAL A 664 14.28 -8.56 -49.67
CA VAL A 664 14.76 -7.95 -48.40
C VAL A 664 14.03 -8.59 -47.23
N GLN A 665 14.81 -9.04 -46.26
CA GLN A 665 14.30 -9.59 -45.01
C GLN A 665 14.09 -8.45 -43.99
N MET A 666 12.85 -8.19 -43.58
CA MET A 666 12.43 -7.18 -42.62
C MET A 666 11.85 -7.87 -41.41
N GLY A 667 12.70 -8.21 -40.42
CA GLY A 667 12.31 -9.05 -39.28
C GLY A 667 11.85 -10.44 -39.69
N ILE A 668 10.57 -10.77 -39.49
CA ILE A 668 9.96 -12.07 -39.88
C ILE A 668 9.39 -12.05 -41.29
N LEU A 669 9.24 -10.87 -41.92
CA LEU A 669 8.71 -10.70 -43.29
C LEU A 669 9.81 -10.65 -44.31
N ARG A 670 9.64 -11.40 -45.42
CA ARG A 670 10.51 -11.35 -46.60
C ARG A 670 9.70 -10.86 -47.78
N SER A 671 10.06 -9.69 -48.31
CA SER A 671 9.36 -9.06 -49.48
C SER A 671 10.28 -8.81 -50.64
N GLU A 672 9.71 -8.89 -51.87
CA GLU A 672 10.40 -8.48 -53.09
C GLU A 672 10.26 -6.95 -53.26
N VAL A 673 11.38 -6.22 -53.28
CA VAL A 673 11.44 -4.76 -53.33
C VAL A 673 12.30 -4.31 -54.48
N SER A 674 11.92 -3.18 -55.12
CA SER A 674 12.74 -2.57 -56.20
C SER A 674 14.01 -1.93 -55.62
N VAL A 675 15.14 -2.07 -56.33
CA VAL A 675 16.42 -1.45 -55.91
C VAL A 675 16.32 0.08 -55.84
N SER A 676 15.41 0.69 -56.61
CA SER A 676 15.14 2.14 -56.58
C SER A 676 14.48 2.60 -55.27
N ASP A 677 13.90 1.69 -54.49
CA ASP A 677 13.22 1.95 -53.23
C ASP A 677 14.11 1.63 -51.98
N LEU A 678 15.37 1.29 -52.24
CA LEU A 678 16.34 0.91 -51.23
C LEU A 678 17.40 1.99 -51.00
N GLU A 679 17.67 2.32 -49.76
CA GLU A 679 18.80 3.15 -49.33
C GLU A 679 19.78 2.28 -48.53
N LEU A 680 21.03 2.23 -48.89
CA LEU A 680 22.07 1.47 -48.21
C LEU A 680 22.45 2.18 -46.92
N LEU A 681 22.33 1.50 -45.79
CA LEU A 681 22.67 2.04 -44.46
C LEU A 681 24.06 1.56 -44.01
N GLU A 682 24.38 0.29 -44.20
CA GLU A 682 25.67 -0.30 -43.80
C GLU A 682 26.10 -1.37 -44.83
N GLN A 683 27.38 -1.37 -45.18
CA GLN A 683 28.01 -2.43 -46.03
C GLN A 683 28.69 -3.45 -45.09
N GLU A 684 28.48 -4.73 -45.35
CA GLU A 684 29.12 -5.81 -44.61
C GLU A 684 30.61 -5.95 -45.01
N THR A 685 31.51 -5.46 -44.18
CA THR A 685 32.96 -5.62 -44.42
C THR A 685 33.44 -7.01 -44.02
N LYS A 686 34.39 -7.60 -44.80
CA LYS A 686 34.91 -8.98 -44.61
C LYS A 686 35.48 -9.28 -43.21
N ALA A 687 35.85 -8.27 -42.43
CA ALA A 687 36.33 -8.43 -41.07
C ALA A 687 35.22 -8.74 -40.05
N ALA A 688 34.00 -8.20 -40.25
CA ALA A 688 32.85 -8.44 -39.39
C ALA A 688 32.25 -9.86 -39.53
N LYS A 689 32.47 -10.50 -40.65
CA LYS A 689 31.97 -11.85 -40.97
C LYS A 689 32.54 -12.95 -40.05
N LYS A 690 33.71 -12.76 -39.49
CA LYS A 690 34.40 -13.77 -38.65
C LYS A 690 34.04 -13.66 -37.13
N GLU A 691 33.74 -12.47 -36.66
CA GLU A 691 33.35 -12.26 -35.26
C GLU A 691 31.82 -12.36 -35.02
N ALA A 692 31.02 -11.86 -35.97
CA ALA A 692 29.56 -11.94 -35.87
C ALA A 692 29.02 -13.38 -35.97
N SER A 693 29.65 -14.25 -36.80
CA SER A 693 29.23 -15.65 -36.92
C SER A 693 29.54 -16.48 -35.67
N ILE A 694 30.58 -16.13 -34.92
CA ILE A 694 30.96 -16.85 -33.66
C ILE A 694 30.09 -16.39 -32.50
N THR A 695 29.79 -15.10 -32.40
CA THR A 695 29.00 -14.53 -31.32
C THR A 695 27.49 -14.81 -31.48
N HIS A 696 26.96 -14.73 -32.68
CA HIS A 696 25.55 -15.02 -33.00
C HIS A 696 25.22 -16.51 -32.83
N ALA A 697 26.12 -17.39 -33.26
CA ALA A 697 25.95 -18.82 -33.08
C ALA A 697 26.09 -19.26 -31.59
N ARG A 698 26.93 -18.56 -30.82
CA ARG A 698 27.13 -18.83 -29.40
C ARG A 698 25.97 -18.29 -28.53
N ASN A 699 25.46 -17.10 -28.84
CA ASN A 699 24.31 -16.51 -28.14
C ASN A 699 22.97 -17.15 -28.51
N MET A 700 22.75 -17.56 -29.79
CA MET A 700 21.57 -18.33 -30.17
C MET A 700 21.58 -19.75 -29.59
N LYS A 701 22.73 -20.40 -29.48
CA LYS A 701 22.84 -21.72 -28.81
C LYS A 701 22.60 -21.66 -27.33
N MET A 702 23.03 -20.59 -26.63
CA MET A 702 22.85 -20.45 -25.19
C MET A 702 21.46 -20.01 -24.78
N ALA A 703 20.80 -19.18 -25.59
CA ALA A 703 19.42 -18.71 -25.32
C ALA A 703 18.39 -19.82 -25.62
N LYS A 704 18.59 -20.66 -26.64
CA LYS A 704 17.68 -21.76 -26.97
C LYS A 704 17.83 -22.96 -26.01
N ALA A 705 19.01 -23.22 -25.47
CA ALA A 705 19.25 -24.32 -24.54
C ALA A 705 18.54 -24.13 -23.16
N MET A 706 18.13 -22.90 -22.79
CA MET A 706 17.49 -22.61 -21.53
C MET A 706 15.96 -22.60 -21.57
N THR A 707 15.31 -22.75 -22.73
CA THR A 707 13.86 -22.52 -22.87
C THR A 707 13.08 -23.67 -23.54
N ILE A 708 13.72 -24.75 -23.89
CA ILE A 708 13.01 -25.86 -24.57
C ILE A 708 12.52 -26.85 -23.54
N SER A 709 11.20 -27.02 -23.48
CA SER A 709 10.56 -28.07 -22.67
C SER A 709 10.99 -29.46 -23.15
N PRO A 710 11.30 -30.43 -22.28
CA PRO A 710 11.58 -31.81 -22.64
C PRO A 710 10.37 -32.56 -23.21
N GLU A 711 9.20 -31.91 -23.25
CA GLU A 711 7.98 -32.51 -23.78
C GLU A 711 7.23 -31.53 -24.71
N ILE A 712 6.56 -32.09 -25.72
CA ILE A 712 5.66 -31.36 -26.64
C ILE A 712 4.29 -32.01 -26.66
N ASN A 713 3.24 -31.22 -26.53
CA ASN A 713 1.85 -31.67 -26.59
C ASN A 713 1.22 -31.36 -27.95
N LEU A 714 0.81 -32.41 -28.67
CA LEU A 714 0.19 -32.35 -30.00
C LEU A 714 -1.30 -32.74 -29.97
N ILE A 715 -1.91 -32.97 -28.81
CA ILE A 715 -3.31 -33.32 -28.69
C ILE A 715 -4.20 -32.24 -29.29
N GLY A 716 -5.20 -32.64 -30.08
CA GLY A 716 -6.18 -31.71 -30.67
C GLY A 716 -5.71 -31.01 -31.93
N LYS A 717 -4.48 -31.31 -32.46
CA LYS A 717 -3.98 -30.79 -33.74
C LYS A 717 -4.26 -31.72 -34.89
N THR A 718 -4.39 -31.16 -36.10
CA THR A 718 -4.43 -31.94 -37.30
C THR A 718 -3.06 -32.58 -37.58
N VAL A 719 -3.01 -33.66 -38.38
CA VAL A 719 -1.77 -34.39 -38.69
C VAL A 719 -0.72 -33.46 -39.29
N ASP A 720 -1.10 -32.59 -40.24
CA ASP A 720 -0.17 -31.69 -40.93
C ASP A 720 0.39 -30.60 -39.97
N GLU A 721 -0.48 -30.02 -39.15
CA GLU A 721 -0.05 -29.05 -38.12
C GLU A 721 0.88 -29.68 -37.09
N ALA A 722 0.57 -30.90 -36.64
CA ALA A 722 1.37 -31.60 -35.70
C ALA A 722 2.76 -31.95 -36.24
N LEU A 723 2.86 -32.39 -37.46
CA LEU A 723 4.13 -32.73 -38.12
C LEU A 723 4.99 -31.48 -38.34
N PHE A 724 4.38 -30.34 -38.69
CA PHE A 724 5.10 -29.08 -38.82
C PHE A 724 5.70 -28.60 -37.48
N LEU A 725 4.92 -28.69 -36.40
CA LEU A 725 5.38 -28.33 -35.06
C LEU A 725 6.44 -29.30 -34.56
N LEU A 726 6.27 -30.58 -34.84
CA LEU A 726 7.18 -31.63 -34.45
C LEU A 726 8.56 -31.50 -35.13
N ASP A 727 8.59 -31.21 -36.41
CA ASP A 727 9.83 -31.04 -37.18
C ASP A 727 10.68 -29.90 -36.59
N LYS A 728 10.04 -28.76 -36.33
CA LYS A 728 10.67 -27.62 -35.65
C LYS A 728 11.16 -27.94 -34.25
N TYR A 729 10.33 -28.65 -33.49
CA TYR A 729 10.65 -29.01 -32.11
C TYR A 729 11.84 -29.98 -32.02
N LEU A 730 11.88 -31.02 -32.89
CA LEU A 730 12.99 -31.99 -32.95
C LEU A 730 14.31 -31.31 -33.33
N ASP A 731 14.29 -30.35 -34.26
CA ASP A 731 15.46 -29.56 -34.62
C ASP A 731 15.95 -28.69 -33.44
N ASP A 732 15.04 -27.98 -32.80
CA ASP A 732 15.36 -27.14 -31.66
C ASP A 732 15.84 -27.98 -30.43
N ALA A 733 15.23 -29.13 -30.16
CA ALA A 733 15.60 -30.02 -29.05
C ALA A 733 16.97 -30.68 -29.30
N TYR A 734 17.29 -31.07 -30.51
CA TYR A 734 18.60 -31.59 -30.88
C TYR A 734 19.69 -30.50 -30.77
N LEU A 735 19.41 -29.26 -31.18
CA LEU A 735 20.32 -28.13 -31.02
C LEU A 735 20.54 -27.75 -29.55
N ALA A 736 19.54 -27.99 -28.71
CA ALA A 736 19.62 -27.80 -27.26
C ALA A 736 20.36 -28.95 -26.55
N LYS A 737 20.78 -29.98 -27.25
CA LYS A 737 21.47 -31.17 -26.72
C LYS A 737 20.64 -31.94 -25.66
N LEU A 738 19.31 -31.96 -25.82
CA LEU A 738 18.50 -32.87 -25.02
C LEU A 738 18.79 -34.33 -25.40
N HIS A 739 18.98 -35.17 -24.43
CA HIS A 739 19.20 -36.60 -24.69
C HIS A 739 17.93 -37.34 -25.07
N GLN A 740 16.82 -36.92 -24.51
CA GLN A 740 15.52 -37.57 -24.67
C GLN A 740 14.41 -36.50 -24.62
N VAL A 741 13.36 -36.72 -25.42
CA VAL A 741 12.16 -35.88 -25.39
C VAL A 741 10.89 -36.71 -25.48
N THR A 742 9.81 -36.17 -24.92
CA THR A 742 8.49 -36.82 -24.85
C THR A 742 7.50 -36.15 -25.78
N ILE A 743 6.87 -36.88 -26.69
CA ILE A 743 5.88 -36.37 -27.63
C ILE A 743 4.51 -36.88 -27.26
N ILE A 744 3.63 -36.01 -26.78
CA ILE A 744 2.28 -36.34 -26.34
C ILE A 744 1.30 -36.15 -27.50
N HIS A 745 0.73 -37.25 -28.05
CA HIS A 745 -0.19 -37.23 -29.18
C HIS A 745 -1.59 -37.78 -28.87
N GLY A 746 -1.76 -38.29 -27.65
CA GLY A 746 -3.03 -38.89 -27.22
C GLY A 746 -3.30 -40.30 -27.80
N VAL A 747 -4.32 -40.98 -27.27
CA VAL A 747 -4.67 -42.36 -27.65
C VAL A 747 -5.61 -42.41 -28.85
N GLY A 748 -6.45 -41.45 -29.11
CA GLY A 748 -7.44 -41.26 -30.20
C GLY A 748 -7.54 -42.45 -31.22
N THR A 749 -7.80 -42.11 -32.51
CA THR A 749 -7.83 -43.09 -33.62
C THR A 749 -6.47 -43.67 -33.98
N GLY A 750 -5.39 -43.19 -33.40
CA GLY A 750 -4.03 -43.59 -33.70
C GLY A 750 -3.41 -42.91 -34.94
N ALA A 751 -4.14 -42.09 -35.64
CA ALA A 751 -3.65 -41.38 -36.84
C ALA A 751 -2.44 -40.47 -36.53
N LEU A 752 -2.56 -39.68 -35.46
CA LEU A 752 -1.49 -38.79 -34.99
C LEU A 752 -0.25 -39.56 -34.52
N ARG A 753 -0.47 -40.66 -33.76
CA ARG A 753 0.59 -41.51 -33.29
C ARG A 753 1.39 -42.10 -34.46
N ASN A 754 0.68 -42.67 -35.46
CA ASN A 754 1.33 -43.26 -36.64
C ASN A 754 2.12 -42.23 -37.44
N ALA A 755 1.58 -41.00 -37.59
CA ALA A 755 2.24 -39.92 -38.27
C ALA A 755 3.53 -39.49 -37.53
N VAL A 756 3.44 -39.30 -36.21
CA VAL A 756 4.58 -38.95 -35.34
C VAL A 756 5.69 -40.01 -35.40
N GLN A 757 5.34 -41.28 -35.27
CA GLN A 757 6.30 -42.39 -35.32
C GLN A 757 6.96 -42.51 -36.70
N ASN A 758 6.19 -42.36 -37.81
CA ASN A 758 6.72 -42.36 -39.16
C ASN A 758 7.65 -41.14 -39.43
N HIS A 759 7.33 -39.98 -38.84
CA HIS A 759 8.18 -38.82 -38.93
C HIS A 759 9.49 -38.99 -38.13
N CYS A 760 9.41 -39.51 -36.91
CA CYS A 760 10.59 -39.85 -36.07
C CYS A 760 11.50 -40.87 -36.75
N LYS A 761 10.95 -41.88 -37.45
CA LYS A 761 11.69 -42.87 -38.21
C LYS A 761 12.49 -42.26 -39.39
N LYS A 762 11.99 -41.19 -39.96
CA LYS A 762 12.65 -40.52 -41.12
C LYS A 762 13.57 -39.38 -40.71
N SER A 763 13.48 -38.91 -39.48
CA SER A 763 14.27 -37.77 -38.99
C SER A 763 15.75 -38.17 -38.82
N LYS A 764 16.63 -37.29 -39.33
CA LYS A 764 18.10 -37.46 -39.21
C LYS A 764 18.65 -37.29 -37.79
N TYR A 765 17.88 -36.69 -36.90
CA TYR A 765 18.25 -36.35 -35.52
C TYR A 765 17.93 -37.47 -34.52
N VAL A 766 16.96 -38.31 -34.85
CA VAL A 766 16.47 -39.37 -33.98
C VAL A 766 17.36 -40.63 -34.03
N LYS A 767 17.80 -41.10 -32.87
CA LYS A 767 18.52 -42.34 -32.72
C LYS A 767 17.56 -43.53 -32.56
N SER A 768 16.64 -43.39 -31.63
CA SER A 768 15.60 -44.41 -31.34
C SER A 768 14.31 -43.76 -30.88
N TYR A 769 13.20 -44.42 -31.04
CA TYR A 769 11.91 -44.05 -30.45
C TYR A 769 11.17 -45.27 -29.91
N ARG A 770 10.47 -45.04 -28.82
CA ARG A 770 9.61 -46.08 -28.19
C ARG A 770 8.28 -45.48 -27.74
N MET A 771 7.33 -46.34 -27.44
CA MET A 771 6.11 -45.89 -26.75
C MET A 771 6.41 -45.60 -25.27
N GLY A 772 5.62 -44.74 -24.63
CA GLY A 772 5.72 -44.48 -23.21
C GLY A 772 5.37 -45.77 -22.40
N GLU A 773 6.05 -45.91 -21.27
CA GLU A 773 5.79 -46.98 -20.32
C GLU A 773 4.65 -46.64 -19.35
N TYR A 774 4.29 -47.59 -18.45
CA TYR A 774 3.28 -47.36 -17.43
C TYR A 774 3.81 -46.25 -16.46
N GLY A 775 3.18 -45.08 -16.45
CA GLY A 775 3.62 -43.88 -15.73
C GLY A 775 4.13 -42.76 -16.64
N GLU A 776 4.53 -43.03 -17.89
CA GLU A 776 4.96 -42.01 -18.90
C GLU A 776 3.84 -41.62 -19.88
N GLY A 777 2.60 -42.08 -19.69
CA GLY A 777 1.47 -41.80 -20.56
C GLY A 777 1.12 -42.94 -21.56
N GLY A 778 1.80 -44.08 -21.54
CA GLY A 778 1.48 -45.33 -22.28
C GLY A 778 1.31 -45.09 -23.78
N TYR A 779 0.22 -45.64 -24.35
CA TYR A 779 -0.06 -45.57 -25.80
C TYR A 779 -0.35 -44.16 -26.32
N GLY A 780 -0.50 -43.13 -25.47
CA GLY A 780 -0.73 -41.75 -25.86
C GLY A 780 0.55 -40.95 -26.08
N VAL A 781 1.72 -41.55 -25.88
CA VAL A 781 3.00 -40.86 -25.87
C VAL A 781 4.04 -41.62 -26.67
N THR A 782 4.94 -40.90 -27.36
CA THR A 782 6.14 -41.44 -28.00
C THR A 782 7.35 -40.72 -27.40
N VAL A 783 8.26 -41.51 -26.87
CA VAL A 783 9.53 -41.07 -26.31
C VAL A 783 10.61 -41.22 -27.38
N VAL A 784 11.41 -40.19 -27.59
CA VAL A 784 12.41 -40.07 -28.65
C VAL A 784 13.78 -39.82 -28.04
N GLU A 785 14.78 -40.61 -28.43
CA GLU A 785 16.19 -40.40 -28.10
C GLU A 785 16.94 -39.82 -29.32
N PHE A 786 17.77 -38.83 -29.08
CA PHE A 786 18.59 -38.19 -30.09
C PHE A 786 19.95 -38.90 -30.27
N LYS A 787 20.53 -38.67 -31.49
CA LYS A 787 21.87 -39.19 -31.84
C LYS A 787 22.99 -38.47 -31.11
#